data_7c87db09afb92d79bd73258cc4aa08f1
#
_entry.id   7c87db09afb92d79bd73258cc4aa08f1
#
_cell.length_a   1.000
_cell.length_b   1.000
_cell.length_c   1.000
_cell.angle_alpha   90.00
_cell.angle_beta   90.00
_cell.angle_gamma   90.00
#
_symmetry.space_group_name_H-M   'P 1'
#
loop_
_entity.id
_entity.type
_entity.pdbx_description
1 polymer ?
#
loop_
_entity_poly.entity_id
_entity_poly.type
_entity_poly.pdbx_seq_one_letter_code
_entity_poly.pdbx_strand_id
1 'polypeptide(L)'
;DERGLTSAEWTEYAENTKRIQKSVIPSSSVTAQTVAADGLMLSQQNHAGITETAARAYTATGVTLTRTDGRGNTTTIRTDLAGRAVSVTDAAGNETVTQYDARFDLAAMVTDALGNTVCAGYDARGRKTAEWGTGTQPLLLGYDEAGRLVSLTTFRAAQEGDIAEDPSDRADGDTTTWSYDEATGLETRKTYADGTHVDKTWDAFNRLATETNARGIVKTCTYEQARGLLAGISYSDATPGQSFSYNHLGQLTQITDAAGTRTFACNPYGEPETDCLEANGLSWQVSELYDGLGRQAGYELSADGRRVQQARLSYDGKGRLSALAAEGMETPFSWTYCEQGGLVEQLAYPNGMTRVNTYENSRDLLSVIDYRRPGSANPPARHEYDYDALGRPTRRRDTWNTAAPKTTRLFTYNSRGELVGDQLRPGGRFGYQYDNIGNRKEAFEFGNTTDYETDELNRYAGIAGNGAAAFVPQYDADGNQTLVKTSTGIWEVTYNAENRPVKFESEDGGTTVECAYDSMGRRFEKKVTVGGTTGFHARYLYRDYLQVAECDLTGETPALVRSYLWDPSEPQATRVLAMTRWEANGTQVKEHLYCMHDAMKNVTSLFGEARGRRALYEYRPYGGLVTSEGNMAQENKFRFSCEYMDDELGLIYYNYRHLNP
;
A
#
# COMPACT_ATOMS: atom_id res chain seq x y z
N ASP A 1 -21.57 25.34 10.00
CA ASP A 1 -20.58 24.73 10.89
C ASP A 1 -19.74 25.84 11.56
N GLU A 2 -18.75 25.46 12.33
CA GLU A 2 -17.88 26.41 13.07
C GLU A 2 -17.05 27.32 12.14
N ARG A 3 -16.89 26.99 10.86
CA ARG A 3 -16.27 27.84 9.83
C ARG A 3 -17.27 28.80 9.17
N GLY A 4 -18.53 28.80 9.61
CA GLY A 4 -19.58 29.54 8.95
C GLY A 4 -20.04 28.96 7.63
N LEU A 5 -19.68 27.69 7.33
CA LEU A 5 -20.14 27.00 6.13
C LEU A 5 -21.59 26.57 6.33
N THR A 6 -22.42 26.84 5.33
CA THR A 6 -23.81 26.41 5.31
C THR A 6 -24.06 25.45 4.16
N SER A 7 -24.95 24.49 4.39
CA SER A 7 -25.44 23.61 3.33
C SER A 7 -26.95 23.77 3.21
N ALA A 8 -27.44 23.73 1.99
CA ALA A 8 -28.87 23.73 1.72
C ALA A 8 -29.24 22.41 1.04
N GLU A 9 -30.32 21.79 1.50
CA GLU A 9 -30.91 20.62 0.86
C GLU A 9 -32.36 20.94 0.52
N TRP A 10 -32.77 20.63 -0.69
CA TRP A 10 -34.15 20.76 -1.14
C TRP A 10 -34.60 19.52 -1.89
N THR A 11 -35.88 19.24 -1.80
CA THR A 11 -36.51 18.07 -2.41
C THR A 11 -37.60 18.52 -3.34
N GLU A 12 -37.56 18.00 -4.59
CA GLU A 12 -38.61 18.12 -5.58
C GLU A 12 -39.29 16.77 -5.77
N TYR A 13 -40.61 16.77 -5.84
CA TYR A 13 -41.39 15.58 -6.12
C TYR A 13 -42.00 15.68 -7.51
N ALA A 14 -41.84 14.62 -8.29
CA ALA A 14 -42.52 14.42 -9.54
C ALA A 14 -43.24 13.08 -9.50
N GLU A 15 -44.11 12.80 -10.46
CA GLU A 15 -44.89 11.57 -10.53
C GLU A 15 -43.95 10.33 -10.37
N ASN A 16 -44.14 9.58 -9.28
CA ASN A 16 -43.36 8.40 -8.92
C ASN A 16 -41.83 8.59 -8.68
N THR A 17 -41.37 9.84 -8.53
CA THR A 17 -39.97 10.12 -8.25
C THR A 17 -39.78 11.19 -7.18
N LYS A 18 -38.63 11.14 -6.48
CA LYS A 18 -38.16 12.15 -5.56
C LYS A 18 -36.77 12.58 -5.98
N ARG A 19 -36.55 13.87 -6.22
CA ARG A 19 -35.23 14.45 -6.48
C ARG A 19 -34.77 15.21 -5.25
N ILE A 20 -33.59 14.84 -4.75
CA ILE A 20 -32.93 15.52 -3.63
C ILE A 20 -31.73 16.26 -4.21
N GLN A 21 -31.60 17.55 -3.89
CA GLN A 21 -30.45 18.36 -4.27
C GLN A 21 -29.80 18.93 -3.00
N LYS A 22 -28.49 18.98 -2.97
CA LYS A 22 -27.73 19.54 -1.85
C LYS A 22 -26.60 20.41 -2.39
N SER A 23 -26.49 21.63 -1.87
CA SER A 23 -25.36 22.53 -2.11
C SER A 23 -24.62 22.85 -0.83
N VAL A 24 -23.32 23.10 -0.93
CA VAL A 24 -22.47 23.59 0.16
C VAL A 24 -21.96 24.98 -0.21
N ILE A 25 -22.26 25.98 0.62
CA ILE A 25 -21.81 27.34 0.45
C ILE A 25 -20.51 27.53 1.26
N PRO A 26 -19.44 28.16 0.71
CA PRO A 26 -19.40 28.99 -0.49
C PRO A 26 -19.19 28.22 -1.83
N SER A 27 -19.09 26.90 -1.84
CA SER A 27 -19.00 26.14 -3.09
C SER A 27 -20.34 26.22 -3.85
N SER A 28 -20.32 26.63 -5.12
CA SER A 28 -21.50 26.59 -6.00
C SER A 28 -21.83 25.19 -6.53
N SER A 29 -21.06 24.16 -6.10
CA SER A 29 -21.28 22.80 -6.57
C SER A 29 -22.51 22.16 -5.93
N VAL A 30 -23.30 21.48 -6.72
CA VAL A 30 -24.54 20.82 -6.33
C VAL A 30 -24.43 19.33 -6.57
N THR A 31 -24.74 18.51 -5.56
CA THR A 31 -25.04 17.09 -5.76
C THR A 31 -26.55 16.91 -5.98
N ALA A 32 -26.94 15.97 -6.80
CA ALA A 32 -28.33 15.65 -7.04
C ALA A 32 -28.57 14.16 -7.05
N GLN A 33 -29.70 13.73 -6.49
CA GLN A 33 -30.16 12.34 -6.56
C GLN A 33 -31.62 12.30 -7.03
N THR A 34 -31.93 11.38 -7.90
CA THR A 34 -33.32 11.07 -8.27
C THR A 34 -33.62 9.65 -7.80
N VAL A 35 -34.65 9.51 -7.00
CA VAL A 35 -35.04 8.23 -6.38
C VAL A 35 -36.47 7.90 -6.83
N ALA A 36 -36.69 6.66 -7.26
CA ALA A 36 -38.02 6.15 -7.58
C ALA A 36 -38.88 5.99 -6.30
N ALA A 37 -40.19 5.82 -6.44
CA ALA A 37 -41.12 5.64 -5.33
C ALA A 37 -40.79 4.44 -4.44
N ASP A 38 -40.18 3.41 -5.01
CA ASP A 38 -39.75 2.19 -4.32
C ASP A 38 -38.33 2.26 -3.72
N GLY A 39 -37.70 3.47 -3.72
CA GLY A 39 -36.40 3.72 -3.14
C GLY A 39 -35.21 3.44 -4.07
N LEU A 40 -35.42 2.99 -5.31
CA LEU A 40 -34.29 2.81 -6.23
C LEU A 40 -33.74 4.19 -6.61
N MET A 41 -32.42 4.38 -6.43
CA MET A 41 -31.71 5.54 -6.95
C MET A 41 -31.61 5.42 -8.48
N LEU A 42 -32.33 6.27 -9.21
CA LEU A 42 -32.36 6.29 -10.67
C LEU A 42 -31.19 7.07 -11.26
N SER A 43 -30.77 8.13 -10.58
CA SER A 43 -29.58 8.89 -10.96
C SER A 43 -28.93 9.54 -9.74
N GLN A 44 -27.61 9.68 -9.80
CA GLN A 44 -26.81 10.43 -8.84
C GLN A 44 -25.82 11.32 -9.59
N GLN A 45 -25.79 12.60 -9.27
CA GLN A 45 -24.78 13.54 -9.76
C GLN A 45 -23.88 13.98 -8.62
N ASN A 46 -22.57 13.85 -8.79
CA ASN A 46 -21.58 14.29 -7.82
C ASN A 46 -21.22 15.80 -8.02
N HIS A 47 -20.38 16.33 -7.14
CA HIS A 47 -19.89 17.72 -7.20
C HIS A 47 -19.17 18.09 -8.50
N ALA A 48 -18.56 17.13 -9.17
CA ALA A 48 -17.90 17.32 -10.48
C ALA A 48 -18.90 17.39 -11.64
N GLY A 49 -20.21 17.22 -11.37
CA GLY A 49 -21.25 17.17 -12.39
C GLY A 49 -21.34 15.81 -13.13
N ILE A 50 -20.60 14.81 -12.66
CA ILE A 50 -20.62 13.47 -13.22
C ILE A 50 -21.90 12.78 -12.76
N THR A 51 -22.64 12.22 -13.71
CA THR A 51 -23.93 11.58 -13.45
C THR A 51 -23.83 10.08 -13.67
N GLU A 52 -24.22 9.32 -12.66
CA GLU A 52 -24.46 7.89 -12.72
C GLU A 52 -25.96 7.64 -12.81
N THR A 53 -26.37 6.59 -13.53
CA THR A 53 -27.79 6.23 -13.67
C THR A 53 -28.00 4.75 -13.34
N ALA A 54 -29.21 4.40 -12.90
CA ALA A 54 -29.61 3.02 -12.69
C ALA A 54 -31.02 2.77 -13.25
N ALA A 55 -31.22 1.57 -13.78
CA ALA A 55 -32.51 1.09 -14.25
C ALA A 55 -32.75 -0.33 -13.73
N ARG A 56 -34.02 -0.68 -13.54
CA ARG A 56 -34.43 -2.00 -13.04
C ARG A 56 -35.46 -2.62 -13.92
N ALA A 57 -35.32 -3.91 -14.22
CA ALA A 57 -36.29 -4.72 -14.91
C ALA A 57 -36.63 -5.96 -14.09
N TYR A 58 -37.91 -6.25 -13.91
CA TYR A 58 -38.40 -7.45 -13.25
C TYR A 58 -38.46 -8.59 -14.25
N THR A 59 -38.02 -9.78 -13.85
CA THR A 59 -38.06 -11.02 -14.62
C THR A 59 -38.79 -12.11 -13.84
N ALA A 60 -39.11 -13.22 -14.51
CA ALA A 60 -39.73 -14.36 -13.82
C ALA A 60 -38.85 -15.01 -12.75
N THR A 61 -37.53 -14.79 -12.79
CA THR A 61 -36.54 -15.41 -11.89
C THR A 61 -35.92 -14.42 -10.91
N GLY A 62 -36.28 -13.13 -10.94
CA GLY A 62 -35.71 -12.11 -10.07
C GLY A 62 -35.70 -10.72 -10.71
N VAL A 63 -34.68 -9.94 -10.44
CA VAL A 63 -34.53 -8.56 -10.92
C VAL A 63 -33.21 -8.40 -11.68
N THR A 64 -33.25 -7.68 -12.79
CA THR A 64 -32.06 -7.19 -13.46
C THR A 64 -31.91 -5.70 -13.15
N LEU A 65 -30.80 -5.32 -12.49
CA LEU A 65 -30.40 -3.95 -12.22
C LEU A 65 -29.25 -3.58 -13.14
N THR A 66 -29.39 -2.50 -13.91
CA THR A 66 -28.31 -1.93 -14.69
C THR A 66 -27.84 -0.63 -14.04
N ARG A 67 -26.54 -0.43 -13.93
CA ARG A 67 -25.91 0.82 -13.47
C ARG A 67 -24.97 1.32 -14.54
N THR A 68 -25.13 2.56 -14.93
CA THR A 68 -24.28 3.21 -15.94
C THR A 68 -23.54 4.35 -15.30
N ASP A 69 -22.20 4.31 -15.36
CA ASP A 69 -21.34 5.35 -14.83
C ASP A 69 -21.31 6.61 -15.71
N GLY A 70 -20.58 7.65 -15.30
CA GLY A 70 -20.46 8.90 -16.03
C GLY A 70 -19.74 8.79 -17.39
N ARG A 71 -19.03 7.69 -17.64
CA ARG A 71 -18.38 7.38 -18.93
C ARG A 71 -19.28 6.58 -19.88
N GLY A 72 -20.45 6.15 -19.39
CA GLY A 72 -21.38 5.30 -20.14
C GLY A 72 -21.12 3.79 -19.99
N ASN A 73 -20.21 3.39 -19.08
CA ASN A 73 -19.96 1.98 -18.81
C ASN A 73 -21.12 1.39 -18.00
N THR A 74 -21.68 0.29 -18.46
CA THR A 74 -22.85 -0.33 -17.83
C THR A 74 -22.49 -1.63 -17.16
N THR A 75 -22.73 -1.72 -15.84
CA THR A 75 -22.69 -2.94 -15.06
C THR A 75 -24.09 -3.51 -14.92
N THR A 76 -24.27 -4.79 -15.19
CA THR A 76 -25.53 -5.52 -15.06
C THR A 76 -25.47 -6.46 -13.87
N ILE A 77 -26.40 -6.34 -12.93
CA ILE A 77 -26.56 -7.20 -11.77
C ILE A 77 -27.87 -7.97 -11.90
N ARG A 78 -27.82 -9.29 -11.90
CA ARG A 78 -29.01 -10.14 -11.84
C ARG A 78 -29.18 -10.68 -10.44
N THR A 79 -30.38 -10.58 -9.91
CA THR A 79 -30.74 -11.16 -8.61
C THR A 79 -31.73 -12.29 -8.79
N ASP A 80 -31.77 -13.20 -7.82
CA ASP A 80 -32.86 -14.18 -7.68
C ASP A 80 -34.11 -13.53 -7.05
N LEU A 81 -35.14 -14.35 -6.81
CA LEU A 81 -36.40 -13.90 -6.20
C LEU A 81 -36.24 -13.48 -4.74
N ALA A 82 -35.19 -13.90 -4.06
CA ALA A 82 -34.83 -13.45 -2.70
C ALA A 82 -34.06 -12.11 -2.70
N GLY A 83 -33.72 -11.57 -3.87
CA GLY A 83 -32.96 -10.32 -4.01
C GLY A 83 -31.45 -10.49 -3.94
N ARG A 84 -30.93 -11.71 -3.90
CA ARG A 84 -29.50 -12.02 -3.83
C ARG A 84 -28.89 -11.93 -5.23
N ALA A 85 -27.70 -11.30 -5.35
CA ALA A 85 -27.02 -11.16 -6.64
C ALA A 85 -26.46 -12.51 -7.12
N VAL A 86 -27.05 -13.09 -8.15
CA VAL A 86 -26.61 -14.37 -8.74
C VAL A 86 -25.62 -14.19 -9.88
N SER A 87 -25.60 -13.03 -10.54
CA SER A 87 -24.50 -12.67 -11.44
C SER A 87 -24.26 -11.16 -11.50
N VAL A 88 -23.01 -10.79 -11.77
CA VAL A 88 -22.58 -9.42 -12.02
C VAL A 88 -21.76 -9.43 -13.30
N THR A 89 -22.19 -8.66 -14.30
CA THR A 89 -21.50 -8.51 -15.60
C THR A 89 -21.01 -7.09 -15.72
N ASP A 90 -19.70 -6.88 -15.94
CA ASP A 90 -19.12 -5.57 -16.17
C ASP A 90 -19.41 -5.05 -17.60
N ALA A 91 -19.00 -3.81 -17.90
CA ALA A 91 -19.21 -3.20 -19.22
C ALA A 91 -18.36 -3.83 -20.32
N ALA A 92 -17.34 -4.63 -20.01
CA ALA A 92 -16.57 -5.41 -20.96
C ALA A 92 -17.19 -6.79 -21.25
N GLY A 93 -18.28 -7.14 -20.55
CA GLY A 93 -18.95 -8.44 -20.67
C GLY A 93 -18.38 -9.54 -19.79
N ASN A 94 -17.49 -9.22 -18.85
CA ASN A 94 -16.93 -10.17 -17.89
C ASN A 94 -17.96 -10.46 -16.81
N GLU A 95 -18.34 -11.74 -16.63
CA GLU A 95 -19.38 -12.15 -15.70
C GLU A 95 -18.80 -12.91 -14.51
N THR A 96 -19.20 -12.51 -13.30
CA THR A 96 -19.00 -13.25 -12.06
C THR A 96 -20.33 -13.85 -11.63
N VAL A 97 -20.37 -15.15 -11.31
CA VAL A 97 -21.57 -15.89 -10.92
C VAL A 97 -21.46 -16.33 -9.46
N THR A 98 -22.53 -16.13 -8.70
CA THR A 98 -22.62 -16.54 -7.29
C THR A 98 -23.73 -17.58 -7.09
N GLN A 99 -23.40 -18.69 -6.45
CA GLN A 99 -24.34 -19.69 -5.96
C GLN A 99 -24.42 -19.59 -4.43
N TYR A 100 -25.63 -19.71 -3.89
CA TYR A 100 -25.87 -19.53 -2.46
C TYR A 100 -26.14 -20.87 -1.75
N ASP A 101 -25.73 -20.97 -0.48
CA ASP A 101 -26.08 -22.08 0.38
C ASP A 101 -27.61 -22.18 0.52
N ALA A 102 -28.14 -23.38 0.44
CA ALA A 102 -29.59 -23.59 0.50
C ALA A 102 -30.21 -23.23 1.86
N ARG A 103 -29.42 -23.16 2.92
CA ARG A 103 -29.87 -22.88 4.31
C ARG A 103 -29.74 -21.41 4.69
N PHE A 104 -28.81 -20.68 4.04
CA PHE A 104 -28.42 -19.33 4.44
C PHE A 104 -28.33 -18.42 3.21
N ASP A 105 -28.40 -17.09 3.42
CA ASP A 105 -28.12 -16.10 2.37
C ASP A 105 -26.61 -15.84 2.21
N LEU A 106 -25.82 -16.92 2.24
CA LEU A 106 -24.37 -16.90 2.17
C LEU A 106 -23.89 -17.56 0.87
N ALA A 107 -22.88 -16.98 0.23
CA ALA A 107 -22.30 -17.52 -0.99
C ALA A 107 -21.63 -18.88 -0.73
N ALA A 108 -22.12 -19.94 -1.36
CA ALA A 108 -21.51 -21.27 -1.33
C ALA A 108 -20.43 -21.43 -2.41
N MET A 109 -20.60 -20.79 -3.57
CA MET A 109 -19.60 -20.79 -4.63
C MET A 109 -19.67 -19.49 -5.41
N VAL A 110 -18.51 -18.91 -5.67
CA VAL A 110 -18.32 -17.77 -6.59
C VAL A 110 -17.43 -18.22 -7.72
N THR A 111 -17.86 -17.99 -8.97
CA THR A 111 -17.09 -18.26 -10.19
C THR A 111 -16.75 -16.94 -10.84
N ASP A 112 -15.46 -16.65 -11.05
CA ASP A 112 -15.00 -15.43 -11.71
C ASP A 112 -15.14 -15.51 -13.25
N ALA A 113 -14.82 -14.41 -13.93
CA ALA A 113 -14.94 -14.31 -15.39
C ALA A 113 -13.95 -15.20 -16.17
N LEU A 114 -12.97 -15.82 -15.51
CA LEU A 114 -12.05 -16.79 -16.10
C LEU A 114 -12.40 -18.24 -15.75
N GLY A 115 -13.50 -18.44 -15.00
CA GLY A 115 -13.97 -19.76 -14.58
C GLY A 115 -13.29 -20.28 -13.29
N ASN A 116 -12.51 -19.47 -12.59
CA ASN A 116 -11.94 -19.88 -11.31
C ASN A 116 -13.00 -19.82 -10.22
N THR A 117 -12.96 -20.76 -9.30
CA THR A 117 -13.97 -20.92 -8.26
C THR A 117 -13.42 -20.65 -6.87
N VAL A 118 -14.26 -20.03 -6.02
CA VAL A 118 -14.09 -19.94 -4.58
C VAL A 118 -15.33 -20.55 -3.94
N CYS A 119 -15.16 -21.66 -3.21
CA CYS A 119 -16.21 -22.37 -2.50
C CYS A 119 -16.11 -22.12 -1.01
N ALA A 120 -17.23 -22.14 -0.30
CA ALA A 120 -17.28 -21.97 1.15
C ALA A 120 -18.25 -22.98 1.80
N GLY A 121 -17.78 -23.64 2.87
CA GLY A 121 -18.57 -24.48 3.75
C GLY A 121 -19.02 -23.71 5.01
N TYR A 122 -20.20 -24.05 5.55
CA TYR A 122 -20.78 -23.38 6.70
C TYR A 122 -21.32 -24.37 7.71
N ASP A 123 -21.16 -24.08 9.00
CA ASP A 123 -21.77 -24.84 10.07
C ASP A 123 -23.30 -24.56 10.20
N ALA A 124 -23.95 -25.20 11.18
CA ALA A 124 -25.37 -25.03 11.43
C ALA A 124 -25.77 -23.63 11.91
N ARG A 125 -24.80 -22.78 12.31
CA ARG A 125 -25.01 -21.38 12.72
C ARG A 125 -24.71 -20.39 11.61
N GLY A 126 -24.30 -20.86 10.40
CA GLY A 126 -23.92 -20.02 9.27
C GLY A 126 -22.51 -19.43 9.36
N ARG A 127 -21.64 -19.96 10.24
CA ARG A 127 -20.23 -19.53 10.29
C ARG A 127 -19.43 -20.29 9.24
N LYS A 128 -18.52 -19.61 8.53
CA LYS A 128 -17.66 -20.24 7.53
C LYS A 128 -16.71 -21.22 8.23
N THR A 129 -16.71 -22.48 7.83
CA THR A 129 -15.84 -23.53 8.39
C THR A 129 -14.77 -23.99 7.41
N ALA A 130 -14.99 -23.80 6.11
CA ALA A 130 -14.02 -24.16 5.07
C ALA A 130 -14.07 -23.17 3.90
N GLU A 131 -12.94 -23.01 3.24
CA GLU A 131 -12.82 -22.33 1.94
C GLU A 131 -11.89 -23.14 1.05
N TRP A 132 -12.26 -23.30 -0.22
CA TRP A 132 -11.49 -24.03 -1.23
C TRP A 132 -11.88 -23.60 -2.65
N GLY A 133 -11.21 -24.14 -3.65
CA GLY A 133 -11.49 -23.89 -5.05
C GLY A 133 -10.24 -23.44 -5.82
N THR A 134 -10.36 -23.37 -7.13
CA THR A 134 -9.23 -23.03 -7.99
C THR A 134 -8.75 -21.59 -7.85
N GLY A 135 -9.60 -20.68 -7.38
CA GLY A 135 -9.34 -19.25 -7.23
C GLY A 135 -8.90 -18.81 -5.83
N THR A 136 -8.73 -19.74 -4.88
CA THR A 136 -8.37 -19.40 -3.49
C THR A 136 -7.39 -20.41 -2.88
N GLN A 137 -6.91 -20.10 -1.69
CA GLN A 137 -6.08 -20.98 -0.88
C GLN A 137 -7.00 -21.83 0.02
N PRO A 138 -6.82 -23.17 0.11
CA PRO A 138 -7.64 -24.01 0.94
C PRO A 138 -7.39 -23.75 2.43
N LEU A 139 -8.47 -23.61 3.22
CA LEU A 139 -8.38 -23.41 4.66
C LEU A 139 -9.59 -23.99 5.41
N LEU A 140 -9.38 -24.29 6.71
CA LEU A 140 -10.42 -24.64 7.67
C LEU A 140 -10.43 -23.66 8.84
N LEU A 141 -11.63 -23.40 9.35
CA LEU A 141 -11.89 -22.52 10.49
C LEU A 141 -12.68 -23.30 11.55
N GLY A 142 -12.16 -23.32 12.79
CA GLY A 142 -12.83 -23.92 13.95
C GLY A 142 -13.30 -22.85 14.93
N TYR A 143 -14.45 -23.09 15.56
CA TYR A 143 -15.07 -22.16 16.50
C TYR A 143 -15.47 -22.86 17.80
N ASP A 144 -15.41 -22.12 18.88
CA ASP A 144 -15.95 -22.56 20.15
C ASP A 144 -17.50 -22.39 20.25
N GLU A 145 -18.07 -22.78 21.38
CA GLU A 145 -19.50 -22.65 21.63
C GLU A 145 -19.99 -21.19 21.68
N ALA A 146 -19.12 -20.27 22.10
CA ALA A 146 -19.40 -18.82 22.11
C ALA A 146 -19.30 -18.18 20.71
N GLY A 147 -18.79 -18.91 19.72
CA GLY A 147 -18.63 -18.42 18.34
C GLY A 147 -17.30 -17.72 18.04
N ARG A 148 -16.32 -17.83 18.95
CA ARG A 148 -14.98 -17.27 18.75
C ARG A 148 -14.13 -18.22 17.93
N LEU A 149 -13.27 -17.68 17.05
CA LEU A 149 -12.33 -18.47 16.24
C LEU A 149 -11.29 -19.12 17.17
N VAL A 150 -11.22 -20.45 17.19
CA VAL A 150 -10.22 -21.19 18.00
C VAL A 150 -9.16 -21.90 17.17
N SER A 151 -9.39 -22.08 15.86
CA SER A 151 -8.39 -22.65 14.97
C SER A 151 -8.52 -22.13 13.53
N LEU A 152 -7.36 -22.00 12.87
CA LEU A 152 -7.21 -21.80 11.43
C LEU A 152 -6.19 -22.83 10.94
N THR A 153 -6.58 -23.64 9.98
CA THR A 153 -5.71 -24.63 9.35
C THR A 153 -5.53 -24.28 7.88
N THR A 154 -4.29 -24.24 7.40
CA THR A 154 -3.93 -24.03 6.00
C THR A 154 -3.19 -25.24 5.43
N PHE A 155 -3.22 -25.45 4.10
CA PHE A 155 -2.76 -26.69 3.48
C PHE A 155 -1.69 -26.38 2.42
N ARG A 156 -0.44 -26.27 2.85
CA ARG A 156 0.75 -25.99 2.06
C ARG A 156 1.06 -27.11 1.06
N ALA A 157 1.01 -28.33 1.51
CA ALA A 157 1.55 -29.53 0.85
C ALA A 157 0.57 -30.25 -0.10
N ALA A 158 -0.61 -29.65 -0.41
CA ALA A 158 -1.56 -30.28 -1.30
C ALA A 158 -0.99 -30.50 -2.71
N GLN A 159 -1.39 -31.59 -3.36
CA GLN A 159 -1.02 -31.91 -4.75
C GLN A 159 -1.71 -30.92 -5.71
N GLU A 160 -1.14 -30.72 -6.89
CA GLU A 160 -1.79 -29.92 -7.94
C GLU A 160 -3.18 -30.52 -8.26
N GLY A 161 -4.24 -29.71 -8.15
CA GLY A 161 -5.65 -30.13 -8.26
C GLY A 161 -6.39 -30.30 -6.94
N ASP A 162 -5.73 -30.60 -5.84
CA ASP A 162 -6.38 -30.81 -4.52
C ASP A 162 -7.02 -29.53 -3.94
N ILE A 163 -6.61 -28.35 -4.44
CA ILE A 163 -7.21 -27.06 -4.03
C ILE A 163 -8.67 -26.91 -4.45
N ALA A 164 -9.12 -27.68 -5.43
CA ALA A 164 -10.50 -27.66 -5.91
C ALA A 164 -11.45 -28.46 -5.00
N GLU A 165 -10.94 -29.26 -4.07
CA GLU A 165 -11.71 -30.13 -3.20
C GLU A 165 -11.86 -29.56 -1.78
N ASP A 166 -12.98 -29.89 -1.13
CA ASP A 166 -13.26 -29.53 0.27
C ASP A 166 -12.19 -30.11 1.20
N PRO A 167 -11.45 -29.29 1.96
CA PRO A 167 -10.37 -29.77 2.82
C PRO A 167 -10.82 -30.37 4.15
N SER A 168 -12.12 -30.51 4.40
CA SER A 168 -12.68 -30.90 5.72
C SER A 168 -12.18 -32.26 6.23
N ASP A 169 -11.87 -33.18 5.34
CA ASP A 169 -11.36 -34.53 5.68
C ASP A 169 -9.82 -34.63 5.71
N ARG A 170 -9.12 -33.52 5.54
CA ARG A 170 -7.64 -33.49 5.51
C ARG A 170 -7.06 -33.36 6.91
N ALA A 171 -5.91 -34.02 7.14
CA ALA A 171 -5.18 -34.01 8.40
C ALA A 171 -3.74 -33.46 8.28
N ASP A 172 -3.33 -33.02 7.07
CA ASP A 172 -1.97 -32.60 6.73
C ASP A 172 -1.79 -31.05 6.75
N GLY A 173 -2.67 -30.36 7.44
CA GLY A 173 -2.64 -28.89 7.49
C GLY A 173 -1.83 -28.33 8.66
N ASP A 174 -1.31 -27.13 8.45
CA ASP A 174 -0.62 -26.33 9.46
C ASP A 174 -1.65 -25.51 10.23
N THR A 175 -1.76 -25.72 11.57
CA THR A 175 -2.84 -25.16 12.38
C THR A 175 -2.34 -24.11 13.36
N THR A 176 -2.93 -22.93 13.30
CA THR A 176 -2.83 -21.87 14.34
C THR A 176 -4.05 -21.94 15.24
N THR A 177 -3.87 -21.84 16.58
CA THR A 177 -4.96 -21.87 17.55
C THR A 177 -4.99 -20.63 18.44
N TRP A 178 -6.20 -20.32 18.97
CA TRP A 178 -6.44 -19.22 19.90
C TRP A 178 -7.12 -19.74 21.17
N SER A 179 -6.69 -19.22 22.31
CA SER A 179 -7.30 -19.43 23.61
C SER A 179 -7.85 -18.12 24.17
N TYR A 180 -8.91 -18.22 24.91
CA TYR A 180 -9.63 -17.08 25.45
C TYR A 180 -9.91 -17.26 26.93
N ASP A 181 -9.94 -16.16 27.67
CA ASP A 181 -10.47 -16.12 29.02
C ASP A 181 -12.00 -16.42 29.01
N GLU A 182 -12.44 -17.34 29.81
CA GLU A 182 -13.85 -17.77 29.80
C GLU A 182 -14.82 -16.69 30.30
N ALA A 183 -14.38 -15.85 31.24
CA ALA A 183 -15.24 -14.84 31.86
C ALA A 183 -15.37 -13.57 31.01
N THR A 184 -14.27 -13.12 30.37
CA THR A 184 -14.22 -11.88 29.61
C THR A 184 -14.34 -12.10 28.11
N GLY A 185 -14.02 -13.28 27.62
CA GLY A 185 -13.95 -13.59 26.19
C GLY A 185 -12.72 -13.00 25.48
N LEU A 186 -11.78 -12.43 26.22
CA LEU A 186 -10.57 -11.82 25.66
C LEU A 186 -9.53 -12.88 25.30
N GLU A 187 -8.80 -12.67 24.20
CA GLU A 187 -7.73 -13.57 23.75
C GLU A 187 -6.59 -13.58 24.77
N THR A 188 -6.20 -14.76 25.24
CA THR A 188 -5.10 -14.95 26.19
C THR A 188 -3.86 -15.54 25.53
N ARG A 189 -4.04 -16.32 24.46
CA ARG A 189 -2.91 -16.95 23.75
C ARG A 189 -3.26 -17.20 22.29
N LYS A 190 -2.27 -16.96 21.42
CA LYS A 190 -2.22 -17.45 20.06
C LYS A 190 -1.03 -18.40 19.91
N THR A 191 -1.28 -19.64 19.49
CA THR A 191 -0.25 -20.67 19.29
C THR A 191 -0.13 -20.98 17.80
N TYR A 192 1.07 -20.96 17.27
CA TYR A 192 1.40 -21.26 15.89
C TYR A 192 1.62 -22.76 15.67
N ALA A 193 1.75 -23.18 14.40
CA ALA A 193 1.84 -24.60 14.03
C ALA A 193 3.07 -25.31 14.61
N ASP A 194 4.18 -24.61 14.82
CA ASP A 194 5.41 -25.12 15.45
C ASP A 194 5.36 -25.14 17.01
N GLY A 195 4.25 -24.70 17.60
CA GLY A 195 4.05 -24.60 19.05
C GLY A 195 4.55 -23.31 19.67
N THR A 196 5.22 -22.44 18.95
CA THR A 196 5.55 -21.08 19.45
C THR A 196 4.27 -20.29 19.68
N HIS A 197 4.28 -19.34 20.62
CA HIS A 197 3.05 -18.64 21.00
C HIS A 197 3.30 -17.21 21.46
N VAL A 198 2.22 -16.43 21.42
CA VAL A 198 2.12 -15.08 21.98
C VAL A 198 1.07 -15.10 23.06
N ASP A 199 1.43 -14.63 24.27
CA ASP A 199 0.54 -14.53 25.42
C ASP A 199 0.09 -13.09 25.65
N LYS A 200 -1.17 -12.90 26.04
CA LYS A 200 -1.75 -11.60 26.38
C LYS A 200 -2.38 -11.62 27.77
N THR A 201 -2.19 -10.55 28.52
CA THR A 201 -2.94 -10.29 29.76
C THR A 201 -3.69 -8.97 29.65
N TRP A 202 -4.75 -8.87 30.42
CA TRP A 202 -5.69 -7.76 30.38
C TRP A 202 -5.86 -7.17 31.77
N ASP A 203 -6.06 -5.86 31.85
CA ASP A 203 -6.34 -5.20 33.12
C ASP A 203 -7.85 -5.33 33.49
N ALA A 204 -8.20 -4.81 34.67
CA ALA A 204 -9.58 -4.85 35.17
C ALA A 204 -10.61 -4.09 34.29
N PHE A 205 -10.15 -3.32 33.31
CA PHE A 205 -10.98 -2.56 32.36
C PHE A 205 -10.97 -3.19 30.95
N ASN A 206 -10.46 -4.43 30.82
CA ASN A 206 -10.35 -5.15 29.55
C ASN A 206 -9.40 -4.47 28.53
N ARG A 207 -8.37 -3.74 29.01
CA ARG A 207 -7.33 -3.15 28.17
C ARG A 207 -6.09 -4.05 28.23
N LEU A 208 -5.35 -4.12 27.13
CA LEU A 208 -4.13 -4.92 27.05
C LEU A 208 -3.12 -4.46 28.12
N ALA A 209 -2.80 -5.30 29.08
CA ALA A 209 -1.80 -5.01 30.12
C ALA A 209 -0.41 -5.45 29.68
N THR A 210 -0.28 -6.71 29.23
CA THR A 210 0.99 -7.22 28.70
C THR A 210 0.78 -8.09 27.47
N GLU A 211 1.78 -8.10 26.61
CA GLU A 211 1.93 -9.06 25.52
C GLU A 211 3.34 -9.66 25.60
N THR A 212 3.42 -10.99 25.66
CA THR A 212 4.70 -11.72 25.67
C THR A 212 4.82 -12.44 24.34
N ASN A 213 5.81 -12.06 23.53
CA ASN A 213 6.09 -12.68 22.25
C ASN A 213 6.80 -14.04 22.40
N ALA A 214 7.01 -14.78 21.31
CA ALA A 214 7.61 -16.11 21.35
C ALA A 214 9.09 -16.11 21.76
N ARG A 215 9.82 -14.97 21.68
CA ARG A 215 11.16 -14.78 22.25
C ARG A 215 11.14 -14.58 23.77
N GLY A 216 9.97 -14.48 24.39
CA GLY A 216 9.81 -14.20 25.82
C GLY A 216 9.95 -12.72 26.19
N ILE A 217 9.95 -11.81 25.22
CA ILE A 217 10.01 -10.37 25.47
C ILE A 217 8.61 -9.87 25.85
N VAL A 218 8.52 -9.18 26.98
CA VAL A 218 7.26 -8.66 27.50
C VAL A 218 7.11 -7.19 27.12
N LYS A 219 6.07 -6.88 26.37
CA LYS A 219 5.54 -5.53 26.13
C LYS A 219 4.53 -5.22 27.22
N THR A 220 4.70 -4.10 27.92
CA THR A 220 3.78 -3.64 28.98
C THR A 220 3.15 -2.33 28.58
N CYS A 221 1.81 -2.27 28.62
CA CYS A 221 1.03 -1.07 28.36
C CYS A 221 0.59 -0.43 29.68
N THR A 222 0.72 0.89 29.79
CA THR A 222 0.23 1.69 30.91
C THR A 222 -0.81 2.70 30.43
N TYR A 223 -1.76 3.04 31.28
CA TYR A 223 -2.91 3.88 30.92
C TYR A 223 -3.12 5.01 31.92
N GLU A 224 -3.61 6.15 31.43
CA GLU A 224 -4.08 7.23 32.30
C GLU A 224 -5.22 6.76 33.21
N GLN A 225 -5.14 7.10 34.48
CA GLN A 225 -6.17 6.70 35.46
C GLN A 225 -7.53 7.37 35.20
N ALA A 226 -7.54 8.61 34.75
CA ALA A 226 -8.77 9.39 34.62
C ALA A 226 -9.62 9.03 33.38
N ARG A 227 -8.98 8.76 32.26
CA ARG A 227 -9.65 8.60 30.96
C ARG A 227 -9.39 7.24 30.29
N GLY A 228 -8.42 6.48 30.80
CA GLY A 228 -8.08 5.18 30.25
C GLY A 228 -7.32 5.22 28.92
N LEU A 229 -6.78 6.37 28.53
CA LEU A 229 -5.96 6.51 27.34
C LEU A 229 -4.58 5.89 27.55
N LEU A 230 -3.95 5.36 26.50
CA LEU A 230 -2.63 4.74 26.56
C LEU A 230 -1.59 5.80 26.94
N ALA A 231 -0.92 5.63 28.09
CA ALA A 231 0.07 6.58 28.62
C ALA A 231 1.51 6.18 28.28
N GLY A 232 1.78 4.87 28.12
CA GLY A 232 3.11 4.41 27.78
C GLY A 232 3.18 2.95 27.42
N ILE A 233 4.27 2.60 26.74
CA ILE A 233 4.65 1.24 26.38
C ILE A 233 6.11 1.05 26.83
N SER A 234 6.39 -0.08 27.46
CA SER A 234 7.76 -0.50 27.83
C SER A 234 8.00 -1.95 27.45
N TYR A 235 9.25 -2.32 27.32
CA TYR A 235 9.68 -3.65 26.92
C TYR A 235 10.65 -4.22 27.94
N SER A 236 10.71 -5.55 28.06
CA SER A 236 11.62 -6.22 29.00
C SER A 236 13.05 -6.36 28.48
N ASP A 237 13.29 -6.03 27.20
CA ASP A 237 14.60 -5.97 26.57
C ASP A 237 15.09 -4.52 26.40
N ALA A 238 16.11 -4.31 25.56
CA ALA A 238 16.67 -2.99 25.28
C ALA A 238 15.85 -2.14 24.27
N THR A 239 14.69 -2.61 23.82
CA THR A 239 13.81 -1.86 22.92
C THR A 239 13.36 -0.57 23.62
N PRO A 240 13.53 0.61 22.99
CA PRO A 240 13.12 1.87 23.59
C PRO A 240 11.63 1.92 23.89
N GLY A 241 11.28 2.38 25.09
CA GLY A 241 9.88 2.62 25.48
C GLY A 241 9.29 3.85 24.81
N GLN A 242 7.98 4.02 24.99
CA GLN A 242 7.21 5.10 24.41
C GLN A 242 6.32 5.72 25.49
N SER A 243 6.11 7.04 25.44
CA SER A 243 5.15 7.73 26.31
C SER A 243 4.25 8.67 25.50
N PHE A 244 3.00 8.81 25.94
CA PHE A 244 1.95 9.53 25.25
C PHE A 244 1.28 10.52 26.20
N SER A 245 0.98 11.74 25.72
CA SER A 245 0.23 12.75 26.44
C SER A 245 -0.93 13.27 25.61
N TYR A 246 -1.99 13.68 26.28
CA TYR A 246 -3.25 14.09 25.63
C TYR A 246 -3.79 15.36 26.23
N ASN A 247 -4.50 16.16 25.45
CA ASN A 247 -5.27 17.29 25.95
C ASN A 247 -6.57 16.81 26.64
N HIS A 248 -7.36 17.76 27.18
CA HIS A 248 -8.61 17.45 27.86
C HIS A 248 -9.71 16.86 26.95
N LEU A 249 -9.59 17.01 25.63
CA LEU A 249 -10.47 16.38 24.64
C LEU A 249 -10.05 14.96 24.25
N GLY A 250 -8.92 14.47 24.79
CA GLY A 250 -8.37 13.14 24.43
C GLY A 250 -7.56 13.13 23.14
N GLN A 251 -7.25 14.28 22.57
CA GLN A 251 -6.39 14.39 21.39
C GLN A 251 -4.92 14.25 21.82
N LEU A 252 -4.14 13.47 21.08
CA LEU A 252 -2.71 13.28 21.32
C LEU A 252 -1.97 14.61 21.14
N THR A 253 -1.18 15.00 22.16
CA THR A 253 -0.40 16.25 22.16
C THR A 253 1.10 16.01 22.16
N GLN A 254 1.54 14.85 22.65
CA GLN A 254 2.97 14.53 22.71
C GLN A 254 3.22 13.02 22.63
N ILE A 255 4.28 12.66 21.92
CA ILE A 255 4.91 11.33 21.97
C ILE A 255 6.39 11.53 22.29
N THR A 256 6.92 10.74 23.22
CA THR A 256 8.38 10.60 23.40
C THR A 256 8.76 9.16 23.14
N ASP A 257 9.68 8.94 22.21
CA ASP A 257 10.14 7.63 21.76
C ASP A 257 11.64 7.69 21.38
N ALA A 258 12.14 6.67 20.69
CA ALA A 258 13.54 6.61 20.23
C ALA A 258 13.94 7.75 19.29
N ALA A 259 12.99 8.31 18.53
CA ALA A 259 13.25 9.40 17.59
C ALA A 259 13.43 10.76 18.28
N GLY A 260 12.93 10.90 19.50
CA GLY A 260 12.93 12.13 20.27
C GLY A 260 11.55 12.47 20.85
N THR A 261 11.26 13.73 21.02
CA THR A 261 9.94 14.22 21.47
C THR A 261 9.19 14.87 20.31
N ARG A 262 8.01 14.34 20.02
CA ARG A 262 7.08 14.92 19.02
C ARG A 262 5.92 15.58 19.73
N THR A 263 5.63 16.81 19.37
CA THR A 263 4.47 17.56 19.86
C THR A 263 3.49 17.87 18.74
N PHE A 264 2.21 17.76 19.04
CA PHE A 264 1.13 17.92 18.09
C PHE A 264 0.20 19.05 18.53
N ALA A 265 -0.23 19.87 17.58
CA ALA A 265 -1.29 20.84 17.81
C ALA A 265 -2.40 20.65 16.76
N CYS A 266 -3.61 20.95 17.19
CA CYS A 266 -4.78 21.04 16.32
C CYS A 266 -5.24 22.49 16.24
N ASN A 267 -5.80 22.87 15.10
CA ASN A 267 -6.46 24.16 14.94
C ASN A 267 -7.78 24.20 15.74
N PRO A 268 -8.45 25.35 15.85
CA PRO A 268 -9.71 25.48 16.57
C PRO A 268 -10.84 24.56 16.08
N TYR A 269 -10.74 24.03 14.87
CA TYR A 269 -11.71 23.09 14.29
C TYR A 269 -11.38 21.62 14.60
N GLY A 270 -10.28 21.36 15.34
CA GLY A 270 -9.84 20.02 15.71
C GLY A 270 -9.03 19.29 14.64
N GLU A 271 -8.63 19.98 13.57
CA GLU A 271 -7.79 19.40 12.51
C GLU A 271 -6.32 19.46 12.91
N PRO A 272 -5.50 18.44 12.57
CA PRO A 272 -4.05 18.47 12.80
C PRO A 272 -3.43 19.72 12.16
N GLU A 273 -2.70 20.52 12.92
CA GLU A 273 -2.07 21.74 12.44
C GLU A 273 -0.55 21.63 12.39
N THR A 274 0.04 21.10 13.46
CA THR A 274 1.49 20.94 13.52
C THR A 274 1.91 19.59 14.10
N ASP A 275 3.01 19.05 13.56
CA ASP A 275 3.78 17.93 14.08
C ASP A 275 5.24 18.39 14.17
N CYS A 276 5.72 18.60 15.40
CA CYS A 276 7.05 19.12 15.68
C CYS A 276 7.89 18.04 16.38
N LEU A 277 9.04 17.68 15.80
CA LEU A 277 10.02 16.73 16.36
C LEU A 277 11.22 17.49 16.90
N GLU A 278 11.48 17.34 18.19
CA GLU A 278 12.69 17.79 18.88
C GLU A 278 13.63 16.61 19.13
N ALA A 279 14.82 16.65 18.53
CA ALA A 279 15.81 15.58 18.64
C ALA A 279 17.24 16.08 18.46
N ASN A 280 18.11 15.76 19.40
CA ASN A 280 19.56 16.04 19.31
C ASN A 280 19.91 17.50 18.97
N GLY A 281 19.16 18.46 19.53
CA GLY A 281 19.36 19.89 19.30
C GLY A 281 18.82 20.42 17.97
N LEU A 282 18.01 19.64 17.27
CA LEU A 282 17.28 20.03 16.06
C LEU A 282 15.78 20.04 16.30
N SER A 283 15.13 21.03 15.75
CA SER A 283 13.67 21.12 15.70
C SER A 283 13.19 20.99 14.25
N TRP A 284 12.32 20.02 14.01
CA TRP A 284 11.67 19.79 12.72
C TRP A 284 10.17 19.90 12.87
N GLN A 285 9.55 20.70 12.02
CA GLN A 285 8.11 20.92 12.07
C GLN A 285 7.48 20.69 10.71
N VAL A 286 6.43 19.87 10.67
CA VAL A 286 5.46 19.82 9.58
C VAL A 286 4.24 20.62 10.02
N SER A 287 3.86 21.62 9.21
CA SER A 287 2.64 22.42 9.42
C SER A 287 1.66 22.09 8.30
N GLU A 288 0.46 21.62 8.65
CA GLU A 288 -0.61 21.34 7.71
C GLU A 288 -1.37 22.62 7.37
N LEU A 289 -1.73 22.79 6.12
CA LEU A 289 -2.45 23.95 5.62
C LEU A 289 -3.85 23.54 5.17
N TYR A 290 -4.85 24.33 5.53
CA TYR A 290 -6.24 24.12 5.16
C TYR A 290 -6.81 25.33 4.42
N ASP A 291 -7.71 25.09 3.48
CA ASP A 291 -8.47 26.16 2.83
C ASP A 291 -9.72 26.54 3.64
N GLY A 292 -10.45 27.56 3.17
CA GLY A 292 -11.68 28.01 3.83
C GLY A 292 -12.81 26.98 3.89
N LEU A 293 -12.71 25.87 3.14
CA LEU A 293 -13.65 24.75 3.19
C LEU A 293 -13.19 23.61 4.10
N GLY A 294 -12.01 23.73 4.72
CA GLY A 294 -11.40 22.71 5.54
C GLY A 294 -10.73 21.59 4.75
N ARG A 295 -10.54 21.76 3.44
CA ARG A 295 -9.78 20.83 2.63
C ARG A 295 -8.30 21.07 2.84
N GLN A 296 -7.50 20.02 2.77
CA GLN A 296 -6.06 20.15 2.81
C GLN A 296 -5.57 21.08 1.68
N ALA A 297 -4.88 22.15 2.04
CA ALA A 297 -4.33 23.14 1.10
C ALA A 297 -2.81 22.99 0.94
N GLY A 298 -2.20 21.98 1.56
CA GLY A 298 -0.77 21.71 1.47
C GLY A 298 -0.09 21.55 2.82
N TYR A 299 1.23 21.70 2.84
CA TYR A 299 2.03 21.67 4.06
C TYR A 299 3.29 22.52 3.94
N GLU A 300 3.87 22.84 5.09
CA GLU A 300 5.20 23.46 5.20
C GLU A 300 6.10 22.57 6.05
N LEU A 301 7.35 22.41 5.63
CA LEU A 301 8.42 21.76 6.39
C LEU A 301 9.40 22.83 6.83
N SER A 302 9.67 22.90 8.14
CA SER A 302 10.64 23.82 8.73
C SER A 302 11.69 23.07 9.53
N ALA A 303 12.93 23.60 9.53
CA ALA A 303 14.05 23.17 10.33
C ALA A 303 14.54 24.35 11.18
N ASP A 304 14.63 24.18 12.49
CA ASP A 304 15.04 25.24 13.43
C ASP A 304 14.34 26.57 13.19
N GLY A 305 13.04 26.52 12.95
CA GLY A 305 12.20 27.68 12.66
C GLY A 305 12.39 28.28 11.25
N ARG A 306 13.29 27.77 10.44
CA ARG A 306 13.48 28.16 9.03
C ARG A 306 12.69 27.24 8.12
N ARG A 307 11.78 27.80 7.30
CA ARG A 307 11.09 27.04 6.27
C ARG A 307 12.08 26.49 5.24
N VAL A 308 12.03 25.18 5.00
CA VAL A 308 12.87 24.46 4.02
C VAL A 308 12.10 23.97 2.81
N GLN A 309 10.79 23.75 2.96
CA GLN A 309 9.92 23.33 1.84
C GLN A 309 8.50 23.80 2.11
N GLN A 310 7.82 24.25 1.07
CA GLN A 310 6.39 24.48 1.07
C GLN A 310 5.76 23.75 -0.12
N ALA A 311 4.65 23.07 0.12
CA ALA A 311 3.79 22.49 -0.89
C ALA A 311 2.40 23.06 -0.75
N ARG A 312 1.82 23.62 -1.81
CA ARG A 312 0.47 24.21 -1.82
C ARG A 312 -0.40 23.52 -2.84
N LEU A 313 -1.57 23.09 -2.41
CA LEU A 313 -2.60 22.45 -3.23
C LEU A 313 -3.62 23.49 -3.67
N SER A 314 -4.08 23.36 -4.92
CA SER A 314 -5.19 24.12 -5.47
C SER A 314 -6.23 23.17 -6.04
N TYR A 315 -7.47 23.61 -6.03
CA TYR A 315 -8.60 22.81 -6.50
C TYR A 315 -9.35 23.56 -7.62
N ASP A 316 -9.89 22.81 -8.57
CA ASP A 316 -10.73 23.36 -9.63
C ASP A 316 -12.13 23.75 -9.09
N GLY A 317 -12.94 24.40 -9.95
CA GLY A 317 -14.31 24.78 -9.58
C GLY A 317 -15.26 23.61 -9.28
N LYS A 318 -14.82 22.38 -9.53
CA LYS A 318 -15.53 21.12 -9.23
C LYS A 318 -14.97 20.45 -7.96
N GLY A 319 -14.02 21.07 -7.26
CA GLY A 319 -13.43 20.56 -6.04
C GLY A 319 -12.37 19.49 -6.23
N ARG A 320 -11.90 19.21 -7.46
CA ARG A 320 -10.84 18.24 -7.75
C ARG A 320 -9.48 18.93 -7.67
N LEU A 321 -8.43 18.19 -7.27
CA LEU A 321 -7.06 18.71 -7.25
C LEU A 321 -6.68 19.24 -8.64
N SER A 322 -6.29 20.50 -8.73
CA SER A 322 -5.90 21.12 -10.01
C SER A 322 -4.41 21.44 -10.09
N ALA A 323 -3.77 21.76 -8.96
CA ALA A 323 -2.36 22.07 -8.95
C ALA A 323 -1.67 21.75 -7.63
N LEU A 324 -0.36 21.49 -7.71
CA LEU A 324 0.57 21.41 -6.57
C LEU A 324 1.76 22.32 -6.87
N ALA A 325 1.85 23.43 -6.18
CA ALA A 325 3.00 24.31 -6.23
C ALA A 325 3.99 23.94 -5.12
N ALA A 326 5.27 23.89 -5.43
CA ALA A 326 6.32 23.62 -4.45
C ALA A 326 7.38 24.72 -4.49
N GLU A 327 7.99 24.98 -3.34
CA GLU A 327 9.04 26.00 -3.22
C GLU A 327 10.22 25.70 -4.16
N GLY A 328 10.75 26.74 -4.83
CA GLY A 328 11.84 26.62 -5.81
C GLY A 328 11.40 26.15 -7.19
N MET A 329 10.13 25.83 -7.41
CA MET A 329 9.59 25.47 -8.73
C MET A 329 8.84 26.67 -9.33
N GLU A 330 9.23 27.11 -10.53
CA GLU A 330 8.61 28.29 -11.18
C GLU A 330 7.15 28.04 -11.59
N THR A 331 6.83 26.81 -11.99
CA THR A 331 5.47 26.39 -12.37
C THR A 331 5.02 25.20 -11.53
N PRO A 332 3.72 25.09 -11.20
CA PRO A 332 3.22 23.96 -10.43
C PRO A 332 3.11 22.69 -11.27
N PHE A 333 3.02 21.55 -10.60
CA PHE A 333 2.36 20.38 -11.18
C PHE A 333 0.88 20.72 -11.39
N SER A 334 0.28 20.30 -12.51
CA SER A 334 -1.14 20.55 -12.75
C SER A 334 -1.83 19.34 -13.35
N TRP A 335 -3.06 19.10 -12.86
CA TRP A 335 -3.92 17.97 -13.26
C TRP A 335 -5.06 18.47 -14.12
N THR A 336 -5.33 17.74 -15.20
CA THR A 336 -6.59 17.82 -15.94
C THR A 336 -7.26 16.45 -15.93
N TYR A 337 -8.57 16.47 -16.11
CA TYR A 337 -9.40 15.29 -15.93
C TYR A 337 -10.23 15.01 -17.18
N CYS A 338 -10.48 13.74 -17.47
CA CYS A 338 -11.43 13.34 -18.48
C CYS A 338 -12.77 14.07 -18.24
N GLU A 339 -13.39 14.51 -19.29
CA GLU A 339 -14.64 15.29 -19.23
C GLU A 339 -15.74 14.50 -18.50
N GLN A 340 -15.76 13.19 -18.70
CA GLN A 340 -16.68 12.25 -18.07
C GLN A 340 -15.87 11.26 -17.19
N GLY A 341 -16.41 10.89 -16.00
CA GLY A 341 -15.82 9.88 -15.12
C GLY A 341 -14.76 10.38 -14.14
N GLY A 342 -14.25 11.61 -14.27
CA GLY A 342 -13.34 12.22 -13.27
C GLY A 342 -11.93 11.61 -13.18
N LEU A 343 -11.55 10.73 -14.12
CA LEU A 343 -10.21 10.14 -14.20
C LEU A 343 -9.18 11.19 -14.63
N VAL A 344 -7.95 11.08 -14.11
CA VAL A 344 -6.86 12.00 -14.49
C VAL A 344 -6.47 11.77 -15.96
N GLU A 345 -6.70 12.75 -16.81
CA GLU A 345 -6.31 12.71 -18.22
C GLU A 345 -4.86 13.11 -18.40
N GLN A 346 -4.42 14.19 -17.72
CA GLN A 346 -3.07 14.68 -17.86
C GLN A 346 -2.52 15.21 -16.53
N LEU A 347 -1.22 14.97 -16.31
CA LEU A 347 -0.39 15.62 -15.31
C LEU A 347 0.71 16.40 -16.03
N ALA A 348 0.76 17.71 -15.89
CA ALA A 348 1.86 18.54 -16.34
C ALA A 348 2.89 18.72 -15.23
N TYR A 349 4.19 18.66 -15.59
CA TYR A 349 5.32 18.80 -14.70
C TYR A 349 5.91 20.20 -14.76
N PRO A 350 6.55 20.70 -13.69
CA PRO A 350 7.16 22.04 -13.67
C PRO A 350 8.17 22.30 -14.80
N ASN A 351 8.86 21.28 -15.27
CA ASN A 351 9.79 21.40 -16.40
C ASN A 351 9.11 21.42 -17.79
N GLY A 352 7.78 21.49 -17.84
CA GLY A 352 6.99 21.52 -19.07
C GLY A 352 6.81 20.17 -19.76
N MET A 353 7.28 19.06 -19.16
CA MET A 353 6.90 17.71 -19.61
C MET A 353 5.46 17.38 -19.17
N THR A 354 4.84 16.45 -19.83
CA THR A 354 3.48 15.99 -19.47
C THR A 354 3.38 14.47 -19.44
N ARG A 355 2.56 13.95 -18.55
CA ARG A 355 2.07 12.57 -18.56
C ARG A 355 0.62 12.60 -19.04
N VAL A 356 0.30 11.87 -20.09
CA VAL A 356 -1.06 11.72 -20.62
C VAL A 356 -1.50 10.27 -20.40
N ASN A 357 -2.65 10.10 -19.79
CA ASN A 357 -3.25 8.80 -19.52
C ASN A 357 -4.34 8.50 -20.54
N THR A 358 -4.41 7.25 -20.98
CA THR A 358 -5.54 6.71 -21.73
C THR A 358 -6.07 5.49 -20.99
N TYR A 359 -7.37 5.36 -20.95
CA TYR A 359 -8.07 4.27 -20.26
C TYR A 359 -8.76 3.34 -21.26
N GLU A 360 -9.04 2.11 -20.87
CA GLU A 360 -9.92 1.23 -21.64
C GLU A 360 -11.31 1.86 -21.81
N ASN A 361 -12.01 1.50 -22.89
CA ASN A 361 -13.32 2.09 -23.17
C ASN A 361 -14.42 1.61 -22.21
N SER A 362 -14.28 0.39 -21.68
CA SER A 362 -15.30 -0.29 -20.86
C SER A 362 -14.93 -0.47 -19.39
N ARG A 363 -13.69 -0.18 -19.04
CA ARG A 363 -13.18 -0.26 -17.65
C ARG A 363 -12.26 0.92 -17.37
N ASP A 364 -12.09 1.30 -16.10
CA ASP A 364 -11.21 2.40 -15.70
C ASP A 364 -9.73 1.97 -15.59
N LEU A 365 -9.32 0.98 -16.40
CA LEU A 365 -7.96 0.48 -16.45
C LEU A 365 -7.10 1.33 -17.37
N LEU A 366 -5.92 1.71 -16.90
CA LEU A 366 -4.93 2.48 -17.68
C LEU A 366 -4.40 1.65 -18.85
N SER A 367 -4.79 1.98 -20.08
CA SER A 367 -4.26 1.31 -21.29
C SER A 367 -2.97 1.94 -21.79
N VAL A 368 -2.75 3.25 -21.57
CA VAL A 368 -1.52 3.96 -21.96
C VAL A 368 -1.16 5.00 -20.92
N ILE A 369 0.13 5.05 -20.56
CA ILE A 369 0.79 6.17 -19.91
C ILE A 369 1.81 6.72 -20.90
N ASP A 370 1.61 7.95 -21.39
CA ASP A 370 2.43 8.58 -22.41
C ASP A 370 3.09 9.85 -21.85
N TYR A 371 4.38 9.77 -21.59
CA TYR A 371 5.17 10.94 -21.22
C TYR A 371 5.60 11.69 -22.47
N ARG A 372 5.41 13.00 -22.49
CA ARG A 372 5.73 13.88 -23.61
C ARG A 372 6.70 14.96 -23.21
N ARG A 373 7.57 15.30 -24.13
CA ARG A 373 8.54 16.38 -23.99
C ARG A 373 8.30 17.43 -25.09
N PRO A 374 8.17 18.71 -24.76
CA PRO A 374 8.03 19.76 -25.77
C PRO A 374 9.12 19.68 -26.85
N GLY A 375 8.70 19.80 -28.11
CA GLY A 375 9.61 19.77 -29.26
C GLY A 375 10.15 18.39 -29.66
N SER A 376 9.68 17.30 -29.04
CA SER A 376 10.06 15.93 -29.40
C SER A 376 8.86 15.15 -29.96
N ALA A 377 9.05 14.52 -31.13
CA ALA A 377 8.06 13.62 -31.70
C ALA A 377 8.03 12.25 -31.01
N ASN A 378 9.17 11.85 -30.41
CA ASN A 378 9.29 10.57 -29.73
C ASN A 378 9.05 10.75 -28.22
N PRO A 379 8.23 9.89 -27.58
CA PRO A 379 8.01 9.94 -26.16
C PRO A 379 9.30 9.62 -25.39
N PRO A 380 9.68 10.41 -24.38
CA PRO A 380 10.80 10.06 -23.51
C PRO A 380 10.53 8.76 -22.72
N ALA A 381 9.28 8.49 -22.39
CA ALA A 381 8.81 7.23 -21.82
C ALA A 381 7.35 7.00 -22.21
N ARG A 382 6.98 5.78 -22.56
CA ARG A 382 5.60 5.37 -22.83
C ARG A 382 5.41 3.93 -22.42
N HIS A 383 4.31 3.65 -21.72
CA HIS A 383 3.91 2.34 -21.24
C HIS A 383 2.51 2.02 -21.76
N GLU A 384 2.35 0.90 -22.45
CA GLU A 384 1.06 0.44 -22.98
C GLU A 384 0.72 -0.91 -22.38
N TYR A 385 -0.55 -1.11 -22.01
CA TYR A 385 -1.02 -2.30 -21.29
C TYR A 385 -2.22 -2.92 -21.99
N ASP A 386 -2.27 -4.26 -22.00
CA ASP A 386 -3.47 -5.06 -22.24
C ASP A 386 -3.77 -5.86 -20.97
N TYR A 387 -5.05 -6.16 -20.76
CA TYR A 387 -5.54 -6.79 -19.55
C TYR A 387 -6.39 -8.03 -19.85
N ASP A 388 -6.44 -8.96 -18.91
CA ASP A 388 -7.41 -10.06 -18.92
C ASP A 388 -8.79 -9.62 -18.37
N ALA A 389 -9.70 -10.60 -18.29
CA ALA A 389 -11.06 -10.38 -17.79
C ALA A 389 -11.10 -9.92 -16.32
N LEU A 390 -10.08 -10.23 -15.51
CA LEU A 390 -9.98 -9.82 -14.11
C LEU A 390 -9.23 -8.49 -13.92
N GLY A 391 -8.80 -7.82 -15.01
CA GLY A 391 -8.07 -6.55 -14.95
C GLY A 391 -6.59 -6.72 -14.63
N ARG A 392 -6.00 -7.93 -14.77
CA ARG A 392 -4.57 -8.17 -14.58
C ARG A 392 -3.83 -7.90 -15.90
N PRO A 393 -2.66 -7.21 -15.89
CA PRO A 393 -1.90 -6.96 -17.10
C PRO A 393 -1.44 -8.27 -17.76
N THR A 394 -1.76 -8.51 -19.03
CA THR A 394 -1.28 -9.65 -19.81
C THR A 394 -0.13 -9.29 -20.72
N ARG A 395 -0.04 -8.02 -21.10
CA ARG A 395 1.06 -7.48 -21.91
C ARG A 395 1.39 -6.06 -21.47
N ARG A 396 2.68 -5.75 -21.48
CA ARG A 396 3.21 -4.39 -21.35
C ARG A 396 4.21 -4.12 -22.48
N ARG A 397 4.11 -2.94 -23.09
CA ARG A 397 5.09 -2.46 -24.08
C ARG A 397 5.69 -1.16 -23.59
N ASP A 398 7.01 -1.08 -23.59
CA ASP A 398 7.75 0.08 -23.13
C ASP A 398 8.50 0.75 -24.28
N THR A 399 8.41 2.06 -24.37
CA THR A 399 9.06 2.89 -25.39
C THR A 399 9.90 3.97 -24.71
N TRP A 400 11.15 4.12 -25.17
CA TRP A 400 12.13 5.07 -24.62
C TRP A 400 12.78 5.86 -25.73
N ASN A 401 12.43 7.15 -25.93
CA ASN A 401 12.97 8.04 -26.95
C ASN A 401 12.92 7.49 -28.41
N THR A 402 12.00 6.62 -28.71
CA THR A 402 11.81 6.03 -30.05
C THR A 402 10.34 6.05 -30.43
N ALA A 403 10.03 5.85 -31.73
CA ALA A 403 8.67 5.74 -32.20
C ALA A 403 8.04 4.35 -31.94
N ALA A 404 8.86 3.29 -31.83
CA ALA A 404 8.41 1.93 -31.61
C ALA A 404 8.81 1.44 -30.22
N PRO A 405 8.06 0.49 -29.64
CA PRO A 405 8.43 -0.15 -28.37
C PRO A 405 9.81 -0.77 -28.43
N LYS A 406 10.61 -0.57 -27.38
CA LYS A 406 11.92 -1.21 -27.19
C LYS A 406 11.83 -2.55 -26.50
N THR A 407 10.90 -2.66 -25.54
CA THR A 407 10.66 -3.90 -24.81
C THR A 407 9.18 -4.24 -24.82
N THR A 408 8.90 -5.54 -24.78
CA THR A 408 7.55 -6.09 -24.61
C THR A 408 7.63 -7.18 -23.55
N ARG A 409 6.71 -7.14 -22.59
CA ARG A 409 6.54 -8.17 -21.57
C ARG A 409 5.20 -8.86 -21.76
N LEU A 410 5.18 -10.18 -21.59
CA LEU A 410 3.98 -11.00 -21.63
C LEU A 410 3.85 -11.72 -20.29
N PHE A 411 2.76 -11.47 -19.59
CA PHE A 411 2.50 -12.00 -18.26
C PHE A 411 1.51 -13.16 -18.33
N THR A 412 1.75 -14.18 -17.52
CA THR A 412 0.82 -15.30 -17.31
C THR A 412 0.60 -15.51 -15.82
N TYR A 413 -0.65 -15.86 -15.47
CA TYR A 413 -1.07 -16.06 -14.09
C TYR A 413 -1.68 -17.44 -13.92
N ASN A 414 -1.58 -18.00 -12.72
CA ASN A 414 -2.37 -19.16 -12.36
C ASN A 414 -3.81 -18.76 -11.99
N SER A 415 -4.64 -19.74 -11.64
CA SER A 415 -6.04 -19.54 -11.26
C SER A 415 -6.23 -18.65 -10.02
N ARG A 416 -5.27 -18.62 -9.08
CA ARG A 416 -5.30 -17.76 -7.89
C ARG A 416 -4.81 -16.33 -8.15
N GLY A 417 -4.36 -16.03 -9.39
CA GLY A 417 -3.88 -14.69 -9.75
C GLY A 417 -2.40 -14.46 -9.47
N GLU A 418 -1.65 -15.48 -9.06
CA GLU A 418 -0.21 -15.41 -8.86
C GLU A 418 0.51 -15.38 -10.21
N LEU A 419 1.55 -14.53 -10.34
CA LEU A 419 2.35 -14.43 -11.56
C LEU A 419 3.20 -15.68 -11.73
N VAL A 420 2.92 -16.49 -12.74
CA VAL A 420 3.70 -17.72 -13.05
C VAL A 420 4.66 -17.55 -14.21
N GLY A 421 4.53 -16.48 -14.99
CA GLY A 421 5.44 -16.21 -16.09
C GLY A 421 5.50 -14.76 -16.51
N ASP A 422 6.68 -14.31 -16.91
CA ASP A 422 6.93 -13.01 -17.54
C ASP A 422 7.99 -13.21 -18.64
N GLN A 423 7.63 -12.95 -19.89
CA GLN A 423 8.54 -13.02 -21.02
C GLN A 423 8.92 -11.61 -21.48
N LEU A 424 10.14 -11.19 -21.18
CA LEU A 424 10.74 -9.94 -21.64
C LEU A 424 11.34 -10.12 -23.04
N ARG A 425 10.97 -9.28 -24.00
CA ARG A 425 11.43 -9.29 -25.40
C ARG A 425 11.88 -7.88 -25.85
N PRO A 426 13.13 -7.71 -26.31
CA PRO A 426 14.27 -8.61 -26.15
C PRO A 426 14.65 -8.74 -24.68
N GLY A 427 15.24 -9.86 -24.29
CA GLY A 427 15.69 -10.04 -22.91
C GLY A 427 15.60 -11.47 -22.44
N GLY A 428 14.95 -11.71 -21.31
CA GLY A 428 14.89 -12.98 -20.62
C GLY A 428 13.47 -13.50 -20.41
N ARG A 429 13.43 -14.65 -19.75
CA ARG A 429 12.20 -15.25 -19.27
C ARG A 429 12.28 -15.39 -17.75
N PHE A 430 11.16 -15.12 -17.10
CA PHE A 430 10.94 -15.34 -15.68
C PHE A 430 9.80 -16.34 -15.53
N GLY A 431 9.94 -17.31 -14.64
CA GLY A 431 8.94 -18.31 -14.34
C GLY A 431 8.88 -18.55 -12.83
N TYR A 432 7.69 -18.81 -12.29
CA TYR A 432 7.50 -19.02 -10.86
C TYR A 432 6.50 -20.14 -10.63
N GLN A 433 6.75 -20.94 -9.61
CA GLN A 433 5.83 -21.93 -9.10
C GLN A 433 5.58 -21.66 -7.63
N TYR A 434 4.34 -21.93 -7.20
CA TYR A 434 3.90 -21.68 -5.83
C TYR A 434 3.26 -22.93 -5.24
N ASP A 435 3.29 -23.05 -3.92
CA ASP A 435 2.49 -24.00 -3.20
C ASP A 435 1.02 -23.53 -3.11
N ASN A 436 0.15 -24.28 -2.44
CA ASN A 436 -1.27 -23.97 -2.41
C ASN A 436 -1.64 -22.73 -1.55
N ILE A 437 -0.70 -22.23 -0.77
CA ILE A 437 -0.91 -21.03 0.07
C ILE A 437 -0.05 -19.85 -0.35
N GLY A 438 0.58 -19.93 -1.56
CA GLY A 438 1.27 -18.82 -2.21
C GLY A 438 2.76 -18.71 -1.87
N ASN A 439 3.37 -19.67 -1.15
CA ASN A 439 4.82 -19.67 -0.99
C ASN A 439 5.49 -20.07 -2.31
N ARG A 440 6.59 -19.40 -2.66
CA ARG A 440 7.36 -19.74 -3.86
C ARG A 440 8.05 -21.08 -3.67
N LYS A 441 7.86 -22.00 -4.62
CA LYS A 441 8.54 -23.30 -4.70
C LYS A 441 9.71 -23.28 -5.67
N GLU A 442 9.55 -22.54 -6.77
CA GLU A 442 10.58 -22.42 -7.80
C GLU A 442 10.57 -21.01 -8.39
N ALA A 443 11.74 -20.49 -8.69
CA ALA A 443 11.92 -19.32 -9.54
C ALA A 443 12.91 -19.66 -10.66
N PHE A 444 12.52 -19.34 -11.90
CA PHE A 444 13.39 -19.40 -13.08
C PHE A 444 13.63 -17.98 -13.56
N GLU A 445 14.87 -17.51 -13.53
CA GLU A 445 15.24 -16.17 -13.95
C GLU A 445 16.53 -16.18 -14.79
N PHE A 446 16.47 -15.69 -16.02
CA PHE A 446 17.60 -15.60 -16.96
C PHE A 446 18.39 -16.91 -17.14
N GLY A 447 17.69 -18.06 -17.14
CA GLY A 447 18.32 -19.38 -17.31
C GLY A 447 18.77 -20.03 -16.00
N ASN A 448 18.59 -19.39 -14.87
CA ASN A 448 18.89 -19.93 -13.55
C ASN A 448 17.61 -20.38 -12.84
N THR A 449 17.63 -21.56 -12.24
CA THR A 449 16.55 -22.05 -11.39
C THR A 449 16.95 -21.94 -9.92
N THR A 450 16.03 -21.49 -9.10
CA THR A 450 16.15 -21.48 -7.64
C THR A 450 14.96 -22.22 -7.05
N ASP A 451 15.22 -23.22 -6.22
CA ASP A 451 14.22 -24.02 -5.51
C ASP A 451 14.09 -23.52 -4.06
N TYR A 452 12.87 -23.52 -3.56
CA TYR A 452 12.53 -23.05 -2.21
C TYR A 452 11.78 -24.14 -1.46
N GLU A 453 12.23 -24.46 -0.26
CA GLU A 453 11.55 -25.33 0.70
C GLU A 453 10.94 -24.47 1.82
N THR A 454 9.72 -24.79 2.24
CA THR A 454 9.00 -24.06 3.29
C THR A 454 8.66 -24.95 4.47
N ASP A 455 8.68 -24.36 5.67
CA ASP A 455 8.26 -25.00 6.92
C ASP A 455 6.77 -24.71 7.25
N GLU A 456 6.29 -25.22 8.37
CA GLU A 456 4.92 -25.10 8.86
C GLU A 456 4.51 -23.67 9.26
N LEU A 457 5.45 -22.73 9.34
CA LEU A 457 5.19 -21.31 9.56
C LEU A 457 5.30 -20.48 8.28
N ASN A 458 5.39 -21.13 7.11
CA ASN A 458 5.54 -20.49 5.80
C ASN A 458 6.88 -19.73 5.65
N ARG A 459 7.92 -20.17 6.37
CA ARG A 459 9.28 -19.64 6.26
C ARG A 459 10.08 -20.56 5.33
N TYR A 460 11.07 -20.01 4.62
CA TYR A 460 11.95 -20.81 3.80
C TYR A 460 12.92 -21.62 4.68
N ALA A 461 12.81 -22.93 4.64
CA ALA A 461 13.72 -23.88 5.30
C ALA A 461 15.01 -24.10 4.48
N GLY A 462 14.95 -23.89 3.16
CA GLY A 462 16.07 -24.03 2.26
C GLY A 462 15.86 -23.25 0.95
N ILE A 463 16.96 -22.69 0.41
CA ILE A 463 16.99 -21.99 -0.87
C ILE A 463 18.18 -22.52 -1.66
N ALA A 464 17.91 -23.29 -2.74
CA ALA A 464 18.93 -23.91 -3.56
C ALA A 464 18.91 -23.37 -4.99
N GLY A 465 20.06 -23.13 -5.60
CA GLY A 465 20.15 -22.66 -6.98
C GLY A 465 21.19 -23.40 -7.80
N ASN A 466 20.82 -23.85 -9.03
CA ASN A 466 21.71 -24.42 -10.04
C ASN A 466 22.72 -25.47 -9.53
N GLY A 467 22.29 -26.37 -8.61
CA GLY A 467 23.16 -27.42 -8.05
C GLY A 467 24.20 -26.93 -7.04
N ALA A 468 24.13 -25.68 -6.59
CA ALA A 468 24.91 -25.18 -5.47
C ALA A 468 24.35 -25.72 -4.13
N ALA A 469 25.18 -25.71 -3.08
CA ALA A 469 24.70 -26.03 -1.73
C ALA A 469 23.56 -25.09 -1.34
N ALA A 470 22.51 -25.64 -0.72
CA ALA A 470 21.37 -24.84 -0.29
C ALA A 470 21.82 -23.81 0.78
N PHE A 471 21.35 -22.57 0.64
CA PHE A 471 21.38 -21.60 1.72
C PHE A 471 20.23 -21.93 2.67
N VAL A 472 20.56 -22.06 3.96
CA VAL A 472 19.57 -22.35 5.01
C VAL A 472 19.36 -21.07 5.84
N PRO A 473 18.24 -20.36 5.62
CA PRO A 473 17.88 -19.22 6.46
C PRO A 473 17.74 -19.62 7.93
N GLN A 474 18.00 -18.69 8.84
CA GLN A 474 17.75 -18.88 10.27
C GLN A 474 16.69 -17.89 10.74
N TYR A 475 15.96 -18.29 11.77
CA TYR A 475 14.86 -17.51 12.32
C TYR A 475 14.92 -17.48 13.85
N ASP A 476 14.46 -16.39 14.45
CA ASP A 476 14.18 -16.37 15.88
C ASP A 476 12.79 -17.00 16.18
N ALA A 477 12.44 -17.08 17.46
CA ALA A 477 11.16 -17.70 17.87
C ALA A 477 9.92 -16.91 17.42
N ASP A 478 10.05 -15.61 17.13
CA ASP A 478 8.96 -14.78 16.55
C ASP A 478 8.85 -14.93 15.03
N GLY A 479 9.72 -15.74 14.40
CA GLY A 479 9.76 -15.97 12.95
C GLY A 479 10.52 -14.90 12.17
N ASN A 480 11.24 -14.00 12.82
CA ASN A 480 12.10 -13.04 12.13
C ASN A 480 13.32 -13.74 11.54
N GLN A 481 13.67 -13.45 10.30
CA GLN A 481 14.81 -14.04 9.62
C GLN A 481 16.12 -13.44 10.13
N THR A 482 16.87 -14.19 10.95
CA THR A 482 18.13 -13.75 11.57
C THR A 482 19.36 -13.98 10.71
N LEU A 483 19.26 -14.86 9.69
CA LEU A 483 20.28 -15.03 8.67
C LEU A 483 19.63 -14.91 7.29
N VAL A 484 20.03 -13.89 6.51
CA VAL A 484 19.46 -13.60 5.19
C VAL A 484 20.55 -13.54 4.13
N LYS A 485 20.29 -14.13 2.96
CA LYS A 485 21.13 -13.97 1.76
C LYS A 485 20.47 -13.00 0.79
N THR A 486 21.20 -11.98 0.41
CA THR A 486 20.76 -10.96 -0.56
C THR A 486 21.70 -10.87 -1.74
N SER A 487 21.44 -9.95 -2.67
CA SER A 487 22.35 -9.68 -3.81
C SER A 487 23.71 -9.10 -3.39
N THR A 488 23.85 -8.59 -2.16
CA THR A 488 25.08 -7.98 -1.64
C THR A 488 25.88 -8.91 -0.71
N GLY A 489 25.30 -10.05 -0.30
CA GLY A 489 25.97 -11.02 0.56
C GLY A 489 25.04 -11.71 1.54
N ILE A 490 25.64 -12.34 2.55
CA ILE A 490 24.94 -12.94 3.69
C ILE A 490 25.03 -11.98 4.88
N TRP A 491 23.90 -11.83 5.57
CA TRP A 491 23.73 -10.89 6.67
C TRP A 491 23.15 -11.55 7.90
N GLU A 492 23.76 -11.33 9.06
CA GLU A 492 23.14 -11.59 10.36
C GLU A 492 22.27 -10.40 10.75
N VAL A 493 21.04 -10.67 11.22
CA VAL A 493 20.04 -9.63 11.49
C VAL A 493 19.53 -9.72 12.93
N THR A 494 19.57 -8.60 13.64
CA THR A 494 19.02 -8.45 14.99
C THR A 494 17.72 -7.64 14.95
N TYR A 495 16.72 -8.11 15.71
CA TYR A 495 15.40 -7.49 15.78
C TYR A 495 15.07 -6.96 17.19
N ASN A 496 14.35 -5.84 17.25
CA ASN A 496 13.77 -5.32 18.50
C ASN A 496 12.47 -6.07 18.89
N ALA A 497 11.87 -5.69 20.03
CA ALA A 497 10.63 -6.31 20.52
C ALA A 497 9.42 -6.15 19.58
N GLU A 498 9.43 -5.15 18.71
CA GLU A 498 8.38 -4.90 17.71
C GLU A 498 8.66 -5.60 16.35
N ASN A 499 9.59 -6.58 16.33
CA ASN A 499 10.01 -7.32 15.14
C ASN A 499 10.53 -6.41 14.00
N ARG A 500 11.21 -5.29 14.36
CA ARG A 500 11.90 -4.42 13.42
C ARG A 500 13.38 -4.77 13.38
N PRO A 501 14.00 -4.92 12.17
CA PRO A 501 15.43 -5.19 12.08
C PRO A 501 16.23 -3.95 12.45
N VAL A 502 16.93 -4.00 13.59
CA VAL A 502 17.70 -2.86 14.12
C VAL A 502 19.18 -2.91 13.73
N LYS A 503 19.70 -4.09 13.36
CA LYS A 503 21.10 -4.25 12.94
C LYS A 503 21.20 -5.34 11.89
N PHE A 504 21.96 -5.05 10.83
CA PHE A 504 22.46 -6.03 9.86
C PHE A 504 23.99 -6.03 9.94
N GLU A 505 24.60 -7.20 9.99
CA GLU A 505 26.04 -7.39 10.02
C GLU A 505 26.44 -8.37 8.92
N SER A 506 27.36 -7.96 8.02
CA SER A 506 27.82 -8.86 6.97
C SER A 506 28.57 -10.05 7.57
N GLU A 507 28.48 -11.24 6.95
CA GLU A 507 29.11 -12.49 7.42
C GLU A 507 30.61 -12.35 7.66
N ASP A 508 31.30 -11.50 6.88
CA ASP A 508 32.72 -11.18 7.05
C ASP A 508 33.00 -10.13 8.15
N GLY A 509 31.95 -9.59 8.79
CA GLY A 509 32.04 -8.55 9.80
C GLY A 509 32.51 -7.19 9.27
N GLY A 510 32.69 -7.07 7.94
CA GLY A 510 33.24 -5.85 7.33
C GLY A 510 32.26 -4.69 7.24
N THR A 511 30.96 -4.97 7.21
CA THR A 511 29.90 -3.95 7.07
C THR A 511 28.81 -4.14 8.13
N THR A 512 28.40 -3.04 8.74
CA THR A 512 27.27 -3.00 9.68
C THR A 512 26.28 -1.92 9.24
N VAL A 513 24.98 -2.25 9.22
CA VAL A 513 23.88 -1.32 9.00
C VAL A 513 23.01 -1.29 10.24
N GLU A 514 22.91 -0.14 10.88
CA GLU A 514 22.07 0.08 12.06
C GLU A 514 20.84 0.90 11.68
N CYS A 515 19.66 0.49 12.15
CA CYS A 515 18.38 1.15 11.90
C CYS A 515 17.67 1.46 13.22
N ALA A 516 17.03 2.61 13.32
CA ALA A 516 16.19 2.97 14.46
C ALA A 516 14.79 3.36 14.00
N TYR A 517 13.80 3.03 14.83
CA TYR A 517 12.38 3.16 14.51
C TYR A 517 11.65 3.97 15.58
N ASP A 518 10.70 4.81 15.13
CA ASP A 518 9.83 5.57 16.01
C ASP A 518 8.61 4.75 16.49
N SER A 519 7.76 5.35 17.30
CA SER A 519 6.54 4.74 17.84
C SER A 519 5.51 4.31 16.79
N MET A 520 5.60 4.83 15.57
CA MET A 520 4.76 4.42 14.44
C MET A 520 5.39 3.28 13.63
N GLY A 521 6.58 2.79 14.03
CA GLY A 521 7.34 1.77 13.32
C GLY A 521 8.03 2.27 12.06
N ARG A 522 8.15 3.61 11.85
CA ARG A 522 8.86 4.20 10.72
C ARG A 522 10.35 4.27 11.04
N ARG A 523 11.19 3.92 10.07
CA ARG A 523 12.65 4.01 10.21
C ARG A 523 13.08 5.47 10.16
N PHE A 524 13.36 6.08 11.30
CA PHE A 524 13.78 7.48 11.34
C PHE A 524 15.29 7.69 11.21
N GLU A 525 16.11 6.63 11.38
CA GLU A 525 17.56 6.74 11.30
C GLU A 525 18.16 5.46 10.69
N LYS A 526 19.19 5.63 9.85
CA LYS A 526 20.03 4.56 9.31
C LYS A 526 21.48 4.98 9.31
N LYS A 527 22.37 4.08 9.79
CA LYS A 527 23.81 4.29 9.81
C LYS A 527 24.51 3.08 9.19
N VAL A 528 25.46 3.34 8.29
CA VAL A 528 26.27 2.32 7.63
C VAL A 528 27.73 2.53 7.99
N THR A 529 28.35 1.47 8.54
CA THR A 529 29.77 1.45 8.95
C THR A 529 30.49 0.36 8.15
N VAL A 530 31.59 0.72 7.50
CA VAL A 530 32.43 -0.17 6.70
C VAL A 530 33.85 -0.13 7.25
N GLY A 531 34.42 -1.30 7.61
CA GLY A 531 35.76 -1.37 8.16
C GLY A 531 35.96 -0.51 9.43
N GLY A 532 34.91 -0.33 10.25
CA GLY A 532 34.93 0.52 11.44
C GLY A 532 34.75 2.01 11.18
N THR A 533 34.60 2.44 9.92
CA THR A 533 34.39 3.85 9.56
C THR A 533 32.94 4.07 9.12
N THR A 534 32.24 5.04 9.73
CA THR A 534 30.90 5.44 9.32
C THR A 534 30.98 6.20 8.00
N GLY A 535 30.46 5.57 6.92
CA GLY A 535 30.42 6.16 5.59
C GLY A 535 29.08 6.78 5.22
N PHE A 536 28.00 6.40 5.95
CA PHE A 536 26.65 6.92 5.75
C PHE A 536 25.93 6.98 7.09
N HIS A 537 25.31 8.11 7.38
CA HIS A 537 24.47 8.25 8.56
C HIS A 537 23.36 9.25 8.21
N ALA A 538 22.12 8.79 8.15
CA ALA A 538 20.99 9.61 7.71
C ALA A 538 19.84 9.59 8.70
N ARG A 539 19.17 10.72 8.81
CA ARG A 539 17.88 10.86 9.47
C ARG A 539 16.78 11.12 8.43
N TYR A 540 15.68 10.40 8.58
CA TYR A 540 14.51 10.51 7.73
C TYR A 540 13.40 11.26 8.47
N LEU A 541 12.77 12.20 7.76
CA LEU A 541 11.67 12.99 8.27
C LEU A 541 10.39 12.60 7.53
N TYR A 542 9.32 12.52 8.27
CA TYR A 542 8.05 12.02 7.79
C TYR A 542 6.94 13.05 7.96
N ARG A 543 6.01 13.04 7.01
CA ARG A 543 4.66 13.53 7.12
C ARG A 543 3.75 12.32 7.04
N ASP A 544 3.07 11.97 8.14
CA ASP A 544 2.43 10.66 8.31
C ASP A 544 3.43 9.51 8.02
N TYR A 545 3.16 8.67 7.04
CA TYR A 545 4.05 7.59 6.60
C TYR A 545 4.91 7.96 5.38
N LEU A 546 4.78 9.17 4.84
CA LEU A 546 5.54 9.61 3.69
C LEU A 546 6.85 10.24 4.13
N GLN A 547 7.97 9.70 3.68
CA GLN A 547 9.27 10.32 3.88
C GLN A 547 9.34 11.61 3.05
N VAL A 548 9.39 12.76 3.71
CA VAL A 548 9.42 14.08 3.05
C VAL A 548 10.81 14.67 2.96
N ALA A 549 11.76 14.23 3.82
CA ALA A 549 13.13 14.69 3.77
C ALA A 549 14.13 13.67 4.30
N GLU A 550 15.40 13.85 3.94
CA GLU A 550 16.55 13.08 4.39
C GLU A 550 17.68 14.04 4.74
N CYS A 551 18.24 13.87 5.93
CA CYS A 551 19.36 14.66 6.44
C CYS A 551 20.58 13.78 6.63
N ASP A 552 21.75 14.28 6.23
CA ASP A 552 23.05 13.69 6.53
C ASP A 552 23.47 14.06 7.95
N LEU A 553 23.84 13.06 8.73
CA LEU A 553 24.33 13.17 10.11
C LEU A 553 25.82 12.83 10.23
N THR A 554 26.56 12.69 9.13
CA THR A 554 28.01 12.38 9.17
C THR A 554 28.85 13.58 9.56
N GLY A 555 28.33 14.80 9.39
CA GLY A 555 28.97 16.06 9.78
C GLY A 555 28.71 16.43 11.26
N GLU A 556 29.33 17.54 11.70
CA GLU A 556 29.09 18.09 13.06
C GLU A 556 27.67 18.63 13.24
N THR A 557 27.05 19.07 12.16
CA THR A 557 25.66 19.53 12.15
C THR A 557 24.88 18.80 11.05
N PRO A 558 23.64 18.36 11.35
CA PRO A 558 22.79 17.74 10.36
C PRO A 558 22.54 18.65 9.16
N ALA A 559 22.67 18.10 7.95
CA ALA A 559 22.45 18.83 6.69
C ALA A 559 21.35 18.16 5.86
N LEU A 560 20.39 18.93 5.41
CA LEU A 560 19.35 18.45 4.48
C LEU A 560 20.01 18.09 3.13
N VAL A 561 19.87 16.84 2.69
CA VAL A 561 20.47 16.37 1.43
C VAL A 561 19.43 16.10 0.34
N ARG A 562 18.23 15.66 0.74
CA ARG A 562 17.12 15.39 -0.17
C ARG A 562 15.78 15.78 0.46
N SER A 563 14.86 16.22 -0.37
CA SER A 563 13.44 16.29 0.01
C SER A 563 12.58 15.75 -1.13
N TYR A 564 11.39 15.27 -0.79
CA TYR A 564 10.52 14.54 -1.69
C TYR A 564 9.13 15.18 -1.72
N LEU A 565 8.59 15.29 -2.93
CA LEU A 565 7.24 15.75 -3.17
C LEU A 565 6.41 14.58 -3.67
N TRP A 566 5.36 14.24 -2.94
CA TRP A 566 4.50 13.09 -3.22
C TRP A 566 3.24 13.50 -3.96
N ASP A 567 2.66 12.56 -4.74
CA ASP A 567 1.42 12.79 -5.49
C ASP A 567 0.22 12.83 -4.54
N PRO A 568 -0.42 13.99 -4.33
CA PRO A 568 -1.53 14.12 -3.39
C PRO A 568 -2.85 13.61 -3.97
N SER A 569 -2.90 13.21 -5.24
CA SER A 569 -4.10 12.62 -5.85
C SER A 569 -4.33 11.16 -5.46
N GLU A 570 -3.35 10.53 -4.80
CA GLU A 570 -3.40 9.13 -4.39
C GLU A 570 -3.42 9.01 -2.86
N PRO A 571 -4.54 8.59 -2.24
CA PRO A 571 -4.69 8.65 -0.79
C PRO A 571 -3.94 7.55 -0.01
N GLN A 572 -3.53 6.43 -0.62
CA GLN A 572 -2.96 5.29 0.11
C GLN A 572 -1.59 4.82 -0.35
N ALA A 573 -1.28 4.83 -1.62
CA ALA A 573 0.00 4.37 -2.15
C ALA A 573 0.49 5.40 -3.14
N THR A 574 1.30 6.29 -2.66
CA THR A 574 1.67 7.50 -3.38
C THR A 574 2.87 7.28 -4.27
N ARG A 575 3.03 8.17 -5.27
CA ARG A 575 4.20 8.29 -6.12
C ARG A 575 5.02 9.48 -5.70
N VAL A 576 6.34 9.37 -5.68
CA VAL A 576 7.23 10.52 -5.59
C VAL A 576 7.18 11.25 -6.92
N LEU A 577 6.64 12.47 -6.95
CA LEU A 577 6.59 13.32 -8.15
C LEU A 577 7.95 13.98 -8.43
N ALA A 578 8.62 14.43 -7.37
CA ALA A 578 9.92 15.06 -7.47
C ALA A 578 10.81 14.75 -6.27
N MET A 579 12.10 14.60 -6.56
CA MET A 579 13.18 14.62 -5.59
C MET A 579 13.95 15.95 -5.75
N THR A 580 14.03 16.72 -4.69
CA THR A 580 14.87 17.93 -4.62
C THR A 580 16.19 17.56 -3.96
N ARG A 581 17.30 17.87 -4.60
CA ARG A 581 18.64 17.77 -4.03
C ARG A 581 19.07 19.11 -3.47
N TRP A 582 19.78 19.07 -2.35
CA TRP A 582 20.26 20.25 -1.65
C TRP A 582 21.77 20.36 -1.76
N GLU A 583 22.32 21.57 -1.69
CA GLU A 583 23.76 21.81 -1.59
C GLU A 583 24.29 21.29 -0.25
N ALA A 584 25.59 21.07 -0.16
CA ALA A 584 26.24 20.50 1.03
C ALA A 584 25.95 21.26 2.36
N ASN A 585 25.60 22.56 2.24
CA ASN A 585 25.20 23.37 3.40
C ASN A 585 23.78 23.09 3.89
N GLY A 586 22.99 22.25 3.21
CA GLY A 586 21.60 21.92 3.54
C GLY A 586 20.61 23.08 3.49
N THR A 587 20.96 24.21 2.88
CA THR A 587 20.16 25.44 2.92
C THR A 587 19.73 25.96 1.53
N GLN A 588 20.40 25.51 0.48
CA GLN A 588 20.13 25.93 -0.89
C GLN A 588 19.77 24.73 -1.75
N VAL A 589 18.74 24.90 -2.60
CA VAL A 589 18.36 23.90 -3.59
C VAL A 589 19.44 23.81 -4.65
N LYS A 590 19.88 22.59 -4.93
CA LYS A 590 20.84 22.28 -5.99
C LYS A 590 20.14 22.02 -7.33
N GLU A 591 19.11 21.19 -7.32
CA GLU A 591 18.32 20.84 -8.51
C GLU A 591 17.03 20.11 -8.12
N HIS A 592 16.04 20.13 -9.00
CA HIS A 592 14.85 19.30 -8.95
C HIS A 592 14.92 18.17 -9.99
N LEU A 593 14.56 16.96 -9.59
CA LEU A 593 14.47 15.78 -10.44
C LEU A 593 13.04 15.25 -10.42
N TYR A 594 12.45 15.08 -11.59
CA TYR A 594 11.05 14.67 -11.76
C TYR A 594 10.97 13.20 -12.07
N CYS A 595 10.13 12.47 -11.34
CA CYS A 595 9.97 11.02 -11.44
C CYS A 595 8.88 10.66 -12.47
N MET A 596 9.19 9.69 -13.32
CA MET A 596 8.26 9.07 -14.26
C MET A 596 7.99 7.64 -13.81
N HIS A 597 6.73 7.20 -13.89
CA HIS A 597 6.27 5.92 -13.35
C HIS A 597 5.57 5.08 -14.39
N ASP A 598 5.59 3.77 -14.18
CA ASP A 598 4.66 2.84 -14.82
C ASP A 598 3.31 2.75 -14.06
N ALA A 599 2.40 1.91 -14.53
CA ALA A 599 1.09 1.72 -13.87
C ALA A 599 1.20 1.07 -12.48
N MET A 600 2.28 0.34 -12.21
CA MET A 600 2.54 -0.34 -10.94
C MET A 600 3.34 0.54 -9.95
N LYS A 601 3.43 1.87 -10.22
CA LYS A 601 4.13 2.87 -9.40
C LYS A 601 5.66 2.72 -9.36
N ASN A 602 6.24 1.86 -10.19
CA ASN A 602 7.69 1.80 -10.28
C ASN A 602 8.23 3.09 -10.90
N VAL A 603 9.26 3.68 -10.32
CA VAL A 603 9.99 4.79 -10.95
C VAL A 603 10.78 4.22 -12.12
N THR A 604 10.42 4.61 -13.35
CA THR A 604 11.07 4.10 -14.57
C THR A 604 12.11 5.06 -15.12
N SER A 605 11.97 6.36 -14.86
CA SER A 605 12.96 7.37 -15.28
C SER A 605 12.94 8.60 -14.36
N LEU A 606 14.08 9.27 -14.29
CA LEU A 606 14.19 10.63 -13.73
C LEU A 606 14.58 11.61 -14.83
N PHE A 607 14.00 12.81 -14.78
CA PHE A 607 14.34 13.92 -15.68
C PHE A 607 14.66 15.17 -14.86
N GLY A 608 15.71 15.91 -15.28
CA GLY A 608 16.05 17.20 -14.68
C GLY A 608 15.19 18.35 -15.23
N GLU A 609 15.44 19.54 -14.73
CA GLU A 609 14.78 20.79 -15.15
C GLU A 609 14.96 21.07 -16.64
N ALA A 610 16.14 20.82 -17.19
CA ALA A 610 16.42 20.94 -18.62
C ALA A 610 15.85 19.78 -19.47
N ARG A 611 15.00 18.92 -18.90
CA ARG A 611 14.32 17.79 -19.57
C ARG A 611 15.28 16.71 -20.09
N GLY A 612 16.53 16.68 -19.62
CA GLY A 612 17.48 15.58 -19.83
C GLY A 612 17.16 14.41 -18.92
N ARG A 613 17.26 13.17 -19.46
CA ARG A 613 17.12 11.96 -18.63
C ARG A 613 18.33 11.83 -17.72
N ARG A 614 18.09 11.63 -16.43
CA ARG A 614 19.11 11.52 -15.38
C ARG A 614 19.21 10.09 -14.82
N ALA A 615 18.11 9.31 -14.92
CA ALA A 615 18.11 7.87 -14.63
C ALA A 615 17.09 7.13 -15.50
N LEU A 616 17.36 5.85 -15.74
CA LEU A 616 16.48 4.87 -16.36
C LEU A 616 16.54 3.59 -15.57
N TYR A 617 15.38 2.99 -15.26
CA TYR A 617 15.27 1.72 -14.57
C TYR A 617 14.31 0.78 -15.30
N GLU A 618 14.70 -0.48 -15.37
CA GLU A 618 13.84 -1.60 -15.72
C GLU A 618 13.96 -2.68 -14.63
N TYR A 619 12.86 -3.31 -14.29
CA TYR A 619 12.78 -4.20 -13.13
C TYR A 619 12.44 -5.63 -13.55
N ARG A 620 12.92 -6.63 -12.81
CA ARG A 620 12.35 -7.97 -12.76
C ARG A 620 10.96 -7.92 -12.11
N PRO A 621 10.14 -8.97 -12.21
CA PRO A 621 8.79 -8.96 -11.63
C PRO A 621 8.71 -8.59 -10.14
N TYR A 622 9.70 -8.97 -9.34
CA TYR A 622 9.76 -8.73 -7.90
C TYR A 622 10.77 -7.67 -7.48
N GLY A 623 11.15 -6.77 -8.39
CA GLY A 623 11.89 -5.54 -8.05
C GLY A 623 13.38 -5.57 -8.30
N GLY A 624 13.98 -6.73 -8.56
CA GLY A 624 15.38 -6.81 -8.98
C GLY A 624 15.60 -6.00 -10.27
N LEU A 625 16.75 -5.34 -10.40
CA LEU A 625 17.05 -4.50 -11.54
C LEU A 625 17.45 -5.33 -12.76
N VAL A 626 16.87 -5.02 -13.93
CA VAL A 626 17.32 -5.44 -15.26
C VAL A 626 18.24 -4.36 -15.84
N THR A 627 17.83 -3.10 -15.73
CA THR A 627 18.57 -1.93 -16.22
C THR A 627 18.60 -0.87 -15.13
N SER A 628 19.78 -0.25 -14.95
CA SER A 628 19.98 0.91 -14.08
C SER A 628 21.04 1.80 -14.73
N GLU A 629 20.62 2.90 -15.36
CA GLU A 629 21.48 3.78 -16.14
C GLU A 629 21.30 5.24 -15.74
N GLY A 630 22.35 6.05 -15.92
CA GLY A 630 22.34 7.49 -15.70
C GLY A 630 23.04 7.92 -14.41
N ASN A 631 23.41 9.20 -14.37
CA ASN A 631 24.22 9.76 -13.28
C ASN A 631 23.46 9.93 -11.94
N MET A 632 22.12 9.77 -11.95
CA MET A 632 21.27 9.81 -10.76
C MET A 632 20.69 8.44 -10.40
N ALA A 633 21.10 7.38 -11.11
CA ALA A 633 20.51 6.06 -10.92
C ALA A 633 20.78 5.46 -9.52
N GLN A 634 21.94 5.76 -8.92
CA GLN A 634 22.29 5.33 -7.55
C GLN A 634 21.81 6.32 -6.48
N GLU A 635 21.72 7.59 -6.84
CA GLU A 635 21.31 8.65 -5.92
C GLU A 635 19.82 8.61 -5.59
N ASN A 636 18.97 8.21 -6.54
CA ASN A 636 17.56 8.02 -6.30
C ASN A 636 17.32 6.73 -5.52
N LYS A 637 16.71 6.85 -4.34
CA LYS A 637 16.41 5.71 -3.46
C LYS A 637 15.00 5.16 -3.67
N PHE A 638 14.05 5.97 -4.10
CA PHE A 638 12.69 5.51 -4.40
C PHE A 638 12.62 4.94 -5.82
N ARG A 639 12.50 3.59 -5.94
CA ARG A 639 12.59 2.89 -7.23
C ARG A 639 11.41 1.96 -7.48
N PHE A 640 11.52 0.67 -7.18
CA PHE A 640 10.45 -0.33 -7.36
C PHE A 640 9.30 -0.04 -6.40
N SER A 641 8.06 -0.08 -6.90
CA SER A 641 6.83 0.28 -6.15
C SER A 641 6.88 1.67 -5.51
N CYS A 642 7.82 2.53 -5.91
CA CYS A 642 8.11 3.81 -5.26
C CYS A 642 8.56 3.65 -3.79
N GLU A 643 9.25 2.53 -3.46
CA GLU A 643 9.78 2.22 -2.13
C GLU A 643 11.29 2.44 -2.05
N TYR A 644 11.79 2.61 -0.83
CA TYR A 644 13.18 2.98 -0.56
C TYR A 644 14.11 1.78 -0.74
N MET A 645 15.10 1.91 -1.63
CA MET A 645 16.12 0.89 -1.88
C MET A 645 17.31 1.09 -0.94
N ASP A 646 17.59 0.10 -0.11
CA ASP A 646 18.81 -0.02 0.69
C ASP A 646 19.89 -0.73 -0.17
N ASP A 647 20.64 0.05 -0.96
CA ASP A 647 21.62 -0.48 -1.92
C ASP A 647 22.71 -1.33 -1.25
N GLU A 648 23.14 -0.98 -0.04
CA GLU A 648 24.13 -1.72 0.75
C GLU A 648 23.66 -3.11 1.17
N LEU A 649 22.35 -3.26 1.42
CA LEU A 649 21.73 -4.53 1.78
C LEU A 649 21.20 -5.30 0.58
N GLY A 650 20.99 -4.64 -0.57
CA GLY A 650 20.27 -5.20 -1.69
C GLY A 650 18.78 -5.45 -1.41
N LEU A 651 18.21 -4.75 -0.43
CA LEU A 651 16.83 -4.91 0.03
C LEU A 651 15.99 -3.67 -0.24
N ILE A 652 14.69 -3.85 -0.47
CA ILE A 652 13.73 -2.75 -0.60
C ILE A 652 12.98 -2.62 0.73
N TYR A 653 13.00 -1.42 1.32
CA TYR A 653 12.36 -1.12 2.59
C TYR A 653 10.89 -0.72 2.39
N TYR A 654 9.97 -1.55 2.89
CA TYR A 654 8.51 -1.36 2.89
C TYR A 654 8.01 -1.03 4.29
N ASN A 655 8.39 0.10 4.87
CA ASN A 655 8.02 0.57 6.22
C ASN A 655 8.08 -0.49 7.34
N TYR A 656 7.36 -1.61 7.20
CA TYR A 656 7.26 -2.65 8.24
C TYR A 656 8.11 -3.89 7.98
N ARG A 657 8.63 -4.06 6.78
CA ARG A 657 9.44 -5.23 6.37
C ARG A 657 10.34 -4.88 5.19
N HIS A 658 11.30 -5.76 4.90
CA HIS A 658 12.14 -5.65 3.72
C HIS A 658 11.70 -6.69 2.67
N LEU A 659 11.72 -6.29 1.40
CA LEU A 659 11.59 -7.18 0.26
C LEU A 659 13.00 -7.50 -0.25
N ASN A 660 13.31 -8.79 -0.41
CA ASN A 660 14.49 -9.29 -1.10
C ASN A 660 14.10 -9.55 -2.57
N PRO A 661 14.51 -8.67 -3.50
CA PRO A 661 14.04 -8.71 -4.88
C PRO A 661 14.64 -9.83 -5.73
#